data_6ea962ebd9d62247d3fe6597e495976f
#
_entry.id   6ea962ebd9d62247d3fe6597e495976f
#
_cell.length_a   1.000
_cell.length_b   1.000
_cell.length_c   1.000
_cell.angle_alpha   90.00
_cell.angle_beta   90.00
_cell.angle_gamma   90.00
#
_symmetry.space_group_name_H-M   'P 1'
#
loop_
_entity.id
_entity.type
_entity.pdbx_description
1 polymer ?
#
loop_
_entity_poly.entity_id
_entity_poly.type
_entity_poly.pdbx_seq_one_letter_code
_entity_poly.pdbx_strand_id
1 'polypeptide(L)'
;MNFKLTSKYKPTGDQPEAIRELTDGLERGDKSQVLLGVTGSGKTFTVANVIANVNKPTLILSHNKTLAAQLYEEMKAFFPDNAVEYYVSYYDYYQPEAYMPVTDTYIEKDLAINDEIDKLRLSAVSSLLSGRKDVIVVSSVSCIYGMGAPIAMKENVISIKKGQVIDRNDFLRRLVDALYMRNDIELQRGNFRVKGDTVDIAMAYNDNVLRITWWDDEIDSIEEVDAVDFHRLATFDAYEIYPANLFVTSKEQTEGAIRQIQDDLVKQVDFFTEIGDNIKAQRIKERVEYDIEMIKELGHCSGIENYSRYFDGREAGMRPYCLLDFFPEDYLMVIDESHVSVPQISAMYGGDRARKKNLVEYGFRLPAAFDNRPLRFEEFHALIHQIIYVSATPADFELAESEGVVVEQLIRPTGLLDPEIEVRPSENQIDDLMNEIVIRAEKEERVLVTTLTKRMAEELTEYLLNHDIRTAYIHSDVASLDRIKIINDLRAGIYDVLVGVNLLREGLDLPEVSLVAILDADKEGFLRSHRSLTQTAGRAARNVNGKVIMYADNITESMQKTIDETMRRRTKQLKYNEEHHITPTQIVKAIKGTLPVGGESNLTAQTASIGRNVGQAYVEPNNGVLFAADPIVAKMSKAQLEKSIANTTILMKQAAKDLDFLQAAQYRDEIIRLQKELEGK
;
A
#
# COMPACT_ATOMS: atom_id res chain seq x y z
N MET A 1 -28.67 -0.44 5.96
CA MET A 1 -28.35 -1.66 6.73
C MET A 1 -27.42 -1.25 7.85
N ASN A 2 -27.40 -1.99 8.96
CA ASN A 2 -26.48 -1.74 10.08
C ASN A 2 -25.36 -2.77 10.03
N PHE A 3 -24.21 -2.42 10.58
CA PHE A 3 -23.13 -3.38 10.74
C PHE A 3 -23.53 -4.50 11.71
N LYS A 4 -23.21 -5.74 11.33
CA LYS A 4 -23.48 -6.93 12.13
C LYS A 4 -22.15 -7.65 12.37
N LEU A 5 -21.57 -7.42 13.55
CA LEU A 5 -20.33 -8.06 13.96
C LEU A 5 -20.57 -9.55 14.24
N THR A 6 -19.80 -10.39 13.59
CA THR A 6 -19.76 -11.84 13.80
C THR A 6 -18.40 -12.24 14.33
N SER A 7 -18.33 -12.76 15.55
CA SER A 7 -17.06 -13.20 16.15
C SER A 7 -17.27 -14.34 17.14
N LYS A 8 -16.30 -15.26 17.18
CA LYS A 8 -16.20 -16.28 18.22
C LYS A 8 -15.57 -15.73 19.51
N TYR A 9 -14.96 -14.56 19.44
CA TYR A 9 -14.26 -13.91 20.54
C TYR A 9 -15.17 -12.90 21.24
N LYS A 10 -14.93 -12.73 22.51
CA LYS A 10 -15.53 -11.64 23.33
C LYS A 10 -14.43 -10.67 23.72
N PRO A 11 -14.72 -9.37 23.88
CA PRO A 11 -13.75 -8.41 24.38
C PRO A 11 -13.20 -8.80 25.74
N THR A 12 -11.88 -8.79 25.89
CA THR A 12 -11.15 -9.15 27.11
C THR A 12 -10.01 -8.19 27.40
N GLY A 13 -9.47 -8.20 28.61
CA GLY A 13 -8.40 -7.30 29.02
C GLY A 13 -8.82 -5.84 28.99
N ASP A 14 -8.02 -5.01 28.34
CA ASP A 14 -8.31 -3.58 28.16
C ASP A 14 -9.35 -3.31 27.05
N GLN A 15 -9.71 -4.32 26.22
CA GLN A 15 -10.59 -4.14 25.07
C GLN A 15 -11.98 -3.57 25.41
N PRO A 16 -12.71 -4.05 26.46
CA PRO A 16 -14.03 -3.51 26.80
C PRO A 16 -13.99 -2.02 27.10
N GLU A 17 -12.98 -1.58 27.82
CA GLU A 17 -12.79 -0.17 28.18
C GLU A 17 -12.39 0.66 26.96
N ALA A 18 -11.43 0.19 26.16
CA ALA A 18 -11.00 0.84 24.93
C ALA A 18 -12.17 0.99 23.92
N ILE A 19 -12.99 -0.04 23.76
CA ILE A 19 -14.18 0.03 22.89
C ILE A 19 -15.14 1.11 23.38
N ARG A 20 -15.42 1.14 24.71
CA ARG A 20 -16.31 2.13 25.30
C ARG A 20 -15.77 3.54 25.12
N GLU A 21 -14.52 3.80 25.51
CA GLU A 21 -13.92 5.14 25.45
C GLU A 21 -13.87 5.69 24.02
N LEU A 22 -13.47 4.87 23.05
CA LEU A 22 -13.44 5.26 21.63
C LEU A 22 -14.85 5.52 21.10
N THR A 23 -15.83 4.67 21.45
CA THR A 23 -17.24 4.84 21.04
C THR A 23 -17.81 6.13 21.63
N ASP A 24 -17.67 6.33 22.96
CA ASP A 24 -18.16 7.52 23.66
C ASP A 24 -17.51 8.80 23.09
N GLY A 25 -16.22 8.76 22.74
CA GLY A 25 -15.53 9.87 22.10
C GLY A 25 -16.12 10.22 20.72
N LEU A 26 -16.36 9.21 19.87
CA LEU A 26 -16.99 9.42 18.56
C LEU A 26 -18.42 9.96 18.69
N GLU A 27 -19.21 9.48 19.65
CA GLU A 27 -20.57 9.96 19.93
C GLU A 27 -20.59 11.40 20.48
N ARG A 28 -19.58 11.78 21.26
CA ARG A 28 -19.40 13.20 21.70
C ARG A 28 -19.02 14.15 20.57
N GLY A 29 -18.52 13.59 19.45
CA GLY A 29 -18.05 14.40 18.32
C GLY A 29 -16.54 14.70 18.38
N ASP A 30 -15.77 13.95 19.17
CA ASP A 30 -14.30 14.11 19.21
C ASP A 30 -13.75 13.88 17.81
N LYS A 31 -12.96 14.85 17.30
CA LYS A 31 -12.42 14.80 15.94
C LYS A 31 -11.34 13.74 15.80
N SER A 32 -10.46 13.65 16.78
CA SER A 32 -9.26 12.79 16.74
C SER A 32 -9.09 12.01 18.02
N GLN A 33 -8.83 10.72 17.92
CA GLN A 33 -8.57 9.83 19.05
C GLN A 33 -7.37 8.94 18.74
N VAL A 34 -6.63 8.52 19.76
CA VAL A 34 -5.49 7.61 19.64
C VAL A 34 -5.79 6.31 20.37
N LEU A 35 -5.70 5.19 19.66
CA LEU A 35 -5.65 3.85 20.27
C LEU A 35 -4.18 3.39 20.33
N LEU A 36 -3.59 3.47 21.52
CA LEU A 36 -2.28 2.89 21.79
C LEU A 36 -2.45 1.41 22.10
N GLY A 37 -2.23 0.56 21.12
CA GLY A 37 -2.41 -0.88 21.27
C GLY A 37 -1.14 -1.66 20.92
N VAL A 38 -0.64 -2.45 21.87
CA VAL A 38 0.54 -3.29 21.63
C VAL A 38 0.25 -4.38 20.59
N THR A 39 1.31 -4.90 19.99
CA THR A 39 1.19 -6.02 19.05
C THR A 39 0.58 -7.24 19.76
N GLY A 40 -0.47 -7.82 19.17
CA GLY A 40 -1.18 -8.98 19.74
C GLY A 40 -2.25 -8.65 20.78
N SER A 41 -2.54 -7.38 21.07
CA SER A 41 -3.64 -7.00 21.96
C SER A 41 -5.04 -7.10 21.31
N GLY A 42 -5.12 -7.34 19.99
CA GLY A 42 -6.39 -7.43 19.26
C GLY A 42 -6.96 -6.08 18.84
N LYS A 43 -6.12 -5.12 18.47
CA LYS A 43 -6.53 -3.79 17.97
C LYS A 43 -7.61 -3.86 16.88
N THR A 44 -7.42 -4.74 15.89
CA THR A 44 -8.38 -4.93 14.79
C THR A 44 -9.77 -5.30 15.30
N PHE A 45 -9.84 -6.18 16.29
CA PHE A 45 -11.10 -6.59 16.92
C PHE A 45 -11.76 -5.45 17.71
N THR A 46 -10.96 -4.64 18.40
CA THR A 46 -11.44 -3.42 19.08
C THR A 46 -12.04 -2.44 18.07
N VAL A 47 -11.31 -2.14 16.99
CA VAL A 47 -11.79 -1.27 15.91
C VAL A 47 -13.08 -1.82 15.29
N ALA A 48 -13.17 -3.13 15.03
CA ALA A 48 -14.40 -3.75 14.51
C ALA A 48 -15.60 -3.56 15.44
N ASN A 49 -15.41 -3.69 16.77
CA ASN A 49 -16.47 -3.43 17.74
C ASN A 49 -16.89 -1.95 17.75
N VAL A 50 -15.93 -1.02 17.65
CA VAL A 50 -16.25 0.42 17.57
C VAL A 50 -17.04 0.72 16.30
N ILE A 51 -16.64 0.19 15.14
CA ILE A 51 -17.38 0.34 13.87
C ILE A 51 -18.83 -0.17 14.00
N ALA A 52 -19.02 -1.35 14.61
CA ALA A 52 -20.34 -1.92 14.83
C ALA A 52 -21.20 -1.05 15.75
N ASN A 53 -20.62 -0.42 16.77
CA ASN A 53 -21.33 0.43 17.72
C ASN A 53 -21.76 1.76 17.09
N VAL A 54 -20.81 2.46 16.39
CA VAL A 54 -21.11 3.79 15.82
C VAL A 54 -21.88 3.73 14.50
N ASN A 55 -21.82 2.58 13.81
CA ASN A 55 -22.56 2.31 12.59
C ASN A 55 -22.37 3.35 11.48
N LYS A 56 -21.13 3.79 11.26
CA LYS A 56 -20.73 4.76 10.22
C LYS A 56 -19.95 4.07 9.11
N PRO A 57 -20.11 4.47 7.83
CA PRO A 57 -19.18 4.08 6.77
C PRO A 57 -17.76 4.33 7.21
N THR A 58 -16.87 3.39 6.98
CA THR A 58 -15.50 3.45 7.54
C THR A 58 -14.44 3.26 6.47
N LEU A 59 -13.44 4.13 6.47
CA LEU A 59 -12.20 3.95 5.70
C LEU A 59 -11.07 3.55 6.64
N ILE A 60 -10.50 2.36 6.43
CA ILE A 60 -9.32 1.88 7.15
C ILE A 60 -8.12 2.04 6.23
N LEU A 61 -7.15 2.87 6.64
CA LEU A 61 -5.94 3.15 5.87
C LEU A 61 -4.74 2.43 6.48
N SER A 62 -4.01 1.70 5.65
CA SER A 62 -2.76 1.03 6.00
C SER A 62 -1.61 1.49 5.11
N HIS A 63 -0.38 1.46 5.61
CA HIS A 63 0.78 2.00 4.91
C HIS A 63 1.30 1.12 3.75
N ASN A 64 0.86 -0.15 3.64
CA ASN A 64 1.24 -1.03 2.53
C ASN A 64 0.13 -2.01 2.13
N LYS A 65 0.28 -2.62 0.92
CA LYS A 65 -0.70 -3.55 0.36
C LYS A 65 -0.89 -4.82 1.20
N THR A 66 0.18 -5.35 1.77
CA THR A 66 0.15 -6.63 2.52
C THR A 66 -0.65 -6.49 3.81
N LEU A 67 -0.43 -5.42 4.57
CA LEU A 67 -1.20 -5.13 5.77
C LEU A 67 -2.66 -4.79 5.44
N ALA A 68 -2.88 -4.03 4.37
CA ALA A 68 -4.24 -3.75 3.89
C ALA A 68 -4.98 -5.04 3.54
N ALA A 69 -4.32 -6.01 2.88
CA ALA A 69 -4.92 -7.31 2.56
C ALA A 69 -5.26 -8.10 3.83
N GLN A 70 -4.36 -8.12 4.82
CA GLN A 70 -4.62 -8.77 6.10
C GLN A 70 -5.81 -8.15 6.83
N LEU A 71 -5.86 -6.81 6.92
CA LEU A 71 -6.98 -6.09 7.55
C LEU A 71 -8.31 -6.33 6.81
N TYR A 72 -8.26 -6.38 5.48
CA TYR A 72 -9.43 -6.69 4.66
C TYR A 72 -9.99 -8.09 4.98
N GLU A 73 -9.13 -9.12 5.03
CA GLU A 73 -9.55 -10.47 5.39
C GLU A 73 -10.11 -10.55 6.82
N GLU A 74 -9.47 -9.89 7.79
CA GLU A 74 -9.92 -9.84 9.17
C GLU A 74 -11.30 -9.13 9.26
N MET A 75 -11.47 -7.98 8.61
CA MET A 75 -12.74 -7.25 8.60
C MET A 75 -13.85 -8.03 7.87
N LYS A 76 -13.54 -8.70 6.77
CA LYS A 76 -14.51 -9.56 6.05
C LYS A 76 -14.97 -10.74 6.90
N ALA A 77 -14.06 -11.29 7.73
CA ALA A 77 -14.43 -12.35 8.68
C ALA A 77 -15.31 -11.82 9.83
N PHE A 78 -15.10 -10.56 10.27
CA PHE A 78 -15.93 -9.94 11.29
C PHE A 78 -17.28 -9.43 10.77
N PHE A 79 -17.37 -9.07 9.51
CA PHE A 79 -18.55 -8.50 8.88
C PHE A 79 -18.95 -9.26 7.59
N PRO A 80 -19.26 -10.56 7.68
CA PRO A 80 -19.54 -11.39 6.50
C PRO A 80 -20.81 -10.95 5.73
N ASP A 81 -21.78 -10.30 6.40
CA ASP A 81 -23.04 -9.88 5.83
C ASP A 81 -23.03 -8.40 5.34
N ASN A 82 -21.93 -7.67 5.56
CA ASN A 82 -21.77 -6.26 5.21
C ASN A 82 -20.79 -6.05 4.05
N ALA A 83 -20.79 -4.86 3.45
CA ALA A 83 -19.85 -4.53 2.39
C ALA A 83 -18.46 -4.23 2.96
N VAL A 84 -17.56 -5.18 2.84
CA VAL A 84 -16.13 -4.99 3.14
C VAL A 84 -15.37 -5.00 1.83
N GLU A 85 -14.75 -3.88 1.49
CA GLU A 85 -14.14 -3.59 0.20
C GLU A 85 -12.63 -3.38 0.31
N TYR A 86 -11.92 -3.64 -0.79
CA TYR A 86 -10.46 -3.53 -0.86
C TYR A 86 -10.04 -2.51 -1.91
N TYR A 87 -9.29 -1.48 -1.52
CA TYR A 87 -8.88 -0.41 -2.40
C TYR A 87 -7.39 -0.09 -2.28
N VAL A 88 -6.57 -0.72 -3.11
CA VAL A 88 -5.12 -0.50 -3.16
C VAL A 88 -4.67 -0.14 -4.57
N SER A 89 -3.38 0.16 -4.75
CA SER A 89 -2.83 0.37 -6.09
C SER A 89 -3.00 -0.89 -6.95
N TYR A 90 -3.61 -0.74 -8.12
CA TYR A 90 -3.90 -1.83 -9.05
C TYR A 90 -2.72 -2.21 -9.97
N TYR A 91 -1.56 -1.61 -9.75
CA TYR A 91 -0.35 -1.95 -10.49
C TYR A 91 0.40 -3.10 -9.82
N ASP A 92 0.71 -4.17 -10.57
CA ASP A 92 1.68 -5.20 -10.18
C ASP A 92 3.10 -4.68 -10.36
N TYR A 93 3.29 -3.93 -11.44
CA TYR A 93 4.52 -3.19 -11.74
C TYR A 93 4.17 -1.76 -12.14
N TYR A 94 4.92 -0.79 -11.66
CA TYR A 94 4.73 0.61 -11.99
C TYR A 94 6.06 1.36 -12.06
N GLN A 95 6.43 1.79 -13.26
CA GLN A 95 7.51 2.73 -13.49
C GLN A 95 6.91 4.08 -13.89
N PRO A 96 7.03 5.11 -13.04
CA PRO A 96 6.51 6.44 -13.40
C PRO A 96 7.35 7.06 -14.50
N GLU A 97 6.69 7.82 -15.38
CA GLU A 97 7.36 8.70 -16.32
C GLU A 97 8.24 9.69 -15.59
N ALA A 98 9.50 9.86 -16.01
CA ALA A 98 10.42 10.80 -15.42
C ALA A 98 11.43 11.33 -16.44
N TYR A 99 12.03 12.48 -16.15
CA TYR A 99 13.16 13.01 -16.88
C TYR A 99 14.30 13.39 -15.94
N MET A 100 15.49 12.93 -16.27
CA MET A 100 16.70 13.18 -15.51
C MET A 100 17.58 14.18 -16.27
N PRO A 101 17.58 15.47 -15.92
CA PRO A 101 18.31 16.49 -16.66
C PRO A 101 19.83 16.28 -16.68
N VAL A 102 20.37 15.68 -15.63
CA VAL A 102 21.82 15.44 -15.48
C VAL A 102 22.36 14.48 -16.54
N THR A 103 21.59 13.47 -16.86
CA THR A 103 21.97 12.42 -17.82
C THR A 103 21.30 12.58 -19.18
N ASP A 104 20.43 13.59 -19.34
CA ASP A 104 19.55 13.79 -20.49
C ASP A 104 18.77 12.50 -20.85
N THR A 105 18.21 11.86 -19.79
CA THR A 105 17.54 10.58 -19.93
C THR A 105 16.04 10.71 -19.65
N TYR A 106 15.23 10.36 -20.64
CA TYR A 106 13.79 10.25 -20.48
C TYR A 106 13.40 8.80 -20.17
N ILE A 107 12.62 8.63 -19.11
CA ILE A 107 12.05 7.36 -18.69
C ILE A 107 10.60 7.34 -19.11
N GLU A 108 10.27 6.43 -19.99
CA GLU A 108 8.88 6.22 -20.40
C GLU A 108 8.10 5.53 -19.26
N LYS A 109 6.81 5.88 -19.13
CA LYS A 109 5.90 5.21 -18.21
C LYS A 109 5.73 3.75 -18.65
N ASP A 110 5.96 2.82 -17.72
CA ASP A 110 5.70 1.39 -17.89
C ASP A 110 4.88 0.86 -16.73
N LEU A 111 3.90 0.00 -17.01
CA LEU A 111 2.99 -0.51 -15.98
C LEU A 111 2.37 -1.85 -16.38
N ALA A 112 2.07 -2.65 -15.38
CA ALA A 112 1.24 -3.84 -15.50
C ALA A 112 0.05 -3.70 -14.54
N ILE A 113 -1.16 -3.77 -15.07
CA ILE A 113 -2.41 -3.67 -14.30
C ILE A 113 -2.80 -5.06 -13.83
N ASN A 114 -3.23 -5.14 -12.58
CA ASN A 114 -3.86 -6.32 -12.02
C ASN A 114 -5.38 -6.19 -12.12
N ASP A 115 -5.98 -6.98 -13.00
CA ASP A 115 -7.41 -6.93 -13.30
C ASP A 115 -8.28 -7.26 -12.09
N GLU A 116 -7.82 -8.16 -11.20
CA GLU A 116 -8.54 -8.52 -9.99
C GLU A 116 -8.59 -7.35 -8.98
N ILE A 117 -7.46 -6.65 -8.80
CA ILE A 117 -7.44 -5.46 -7.94
C ILE A 117 -8.27 -4.33 -8.57
N ASP A 118 -8.26 -4.18 -9.89
CA ASP A 118 -9.09 -3.19 -10.57
C ASP A 118 -10.58 -3.45 -10.35
N LYS A 119 -11.02 -4.71 -10.45
CA LYS A 119 -12.38 -5.14 -10.09
C LYS A 119 -12.75 -4.76 -8.66
N LEU A 120 -11.86 -5.06 -7.69
CA LEU A 120 -12.09 -4.73 -6.27
C LEU A 120 -12.20 -3.22 -6.03
N ARG A 121 -11.44 -2.40 -6.77
CA ARG A 121 -11.54 -0.93 -6.71
C ARG A 121 -12.88 -0.42 -7.23
N LEU A 122 -13.35 -0.98 -8.35
CA LEU A 122 -14.68 -0.68 -8.89
C LEU A 122 -15.79 -1.11 -7.92
N SER A 123 -15.66 -2.28 -7.29
CA SER A 123 -16.57 -2.76 -6.24
C SER A 123 -16.66 -1.78 -5.08
N ALA A 124 -15.53 -1.29 -4.57
CA ALA A 124 -15.49 -0.32 -3.48
C ALA A 124 -16.23 0.97 -3.84
N VAL A 125 -16.00 1.50 -5.05
CA VAL A 125 -16.67 2.72 -5.52
C VAL A 125 -18.17 2.50 -5.71
N SER A 126 -18.57 1.36 -6.29
CA SER A 126 -20.00 1.00 -6.48
C SER A 126 -20.71 0.88 -5.13
N SER A 127 -20.10 0.24 -4.14
CA SER A 127 -20.65 0.11 -2.78
C SER A 127 -20.84 1.47 -2.12
N LEU A 128 -19.89 2.41 -2.27
CA LEU A 128 -20.03 3.77 -1.74
C LEU A 128 -21.13 4.57 -2.46
N LEU A 129 -21.20 4.47 -3.80
CA LEU A 129 -22.22 5.18 -4.59
C LEU A 129 -23.62 4.65 -4.38
N SER A 130 -23.80 3.39 -3.98
CA SER A 130 -25.12 2.77 -3.71
C SER A 130 -25.86 3.40 -2.52
N GLY A 131 -25.22 4.28 -1.76
CA GLY A 131 -25.79 4.92 -0.58
C GLY A 131 -25.90 4.01 0.64
N ARG A 132 -25.27 2.82 0.61
CA ARG A 132 -25.16 1.94 1.79
C ARG A 132 -24.38 2.65 2.88
N LYS A 133 -24.79 2.45 4.13
CA LYS A 133 -24.08 2.97 5.32
C LYS A 133 -23.18 1.92 5.97
N ASP A 134 -23.37 0.66 5.63
CA ASP A 134 -22.64 -0.48 6.17
C ASP A 134 -21.46 -0.90 5.27
N VAL A 135 -20.62 0.09 4.91
CA VAL A 135 -19.47 -0.09 4.03
C VAL A 135 -18.16 0.13 4.81
N ILE A 136 -17.28 -0.83 4.76
CA ILE A 136 -15.89 -0.69 5.23
C ILE A 136 -14.97 -0.79 4.01
N VAL A 137 -14.18 0.23 3.75
CA VAL A 137 -13.15 0.18 2.71
C VAL A 137 -11.79 0.08 3.38
N VAL A 138 -11.03 -0.98 3.10
CA VAL A 138 -9.64 -1.11 3.54
C VAL A 138 -8.73 -0.68 2.39
N SER A 139 -7.91 0.32 2.64
CA SER A 139 -7.09 0.95 1.60
C SER A 139 -5.62 1.10 2.00
N SER A 140 -4.76 1.22 0.99
CA SER A 140 -3.42 1.79 1.14
C SER A 140 -3.47 3.30 0.85
N VAL A 141 -2.31 3.97 0.90
CA VAL A 141 -2.20 5.40 0.53
C VAL A 141 -2.66 5.73 -0.90
N SER A 142 -2.98 4.73 -1.71
CA SER A 142 -3.57 4.93 -3.04
C SER A 142 -4.92 5.67 -3.01
N CYS A 143 -5.61 5.70 -1.87
CA CYS A 143 -6.87 6.43 -1.69
C CYS A 143 -6.76 7.96 -1.85
N ILE A 144 -5.55 8.53 -1.71
CA ILE A 144 -5.33 9.98 -1.86
C ILE A 144 -4.93 10.39 -3.29
N TYR A 145 -4.80 9.43 -4.21
CA TYR A 145 -4.50 9.71 -5.62
C TYR A 145 -5.76 10.02 -6.43
N GLY A 146 -5.55 10.78 -7.50
CA GLY A 146 -6.63 11.23 -8.39
C GLY A 146 -7.41 10.09 -9.04
N MET A 147 -8.73 10.25 -9.10
CA MET A 147 -9.67 9.38 -9.78
C MET A 147 -10.81 10.20 -10.41
N GLY A 148 -11.74 9.56 -11.10
CA GLY A 148 -12.88 10.24 -11.71
C GLY A 148 -13.76 10.96 -10.68
N ALA A 149 -14.49 11.99 -11.14
CA ALA A 149 -15.38 12.76 -10.29
C ALA A 149 -16.57 11.90 -9.83
N PRO A 150 -16.96 11.93 -8.53
CA PRO A 150 -18.12 11.18 -8.02
C PRO A 150 -19.43 11.52 -8.75
N ILE A 151 -19.61 12.79 -9.13
CA ILE A 151 -20.79 13.26 -9.86
C ILE A 151 -20.88 12.57 -11.23
N ALA A 152 -19.78 12.56 -11.99
CA ALA A 152 -19.73 11.93 -13.30
C ALA A 152 -20.01 10.42 -13.22
N MET A 153 -19.48 9.75 -12.20
CA MET A 153 -19.78 8.33 -11.95
C MET A 153 -21.26 8.12 -11.66
N LYS A 154 -21.85 8.95 -10.82
CA LYS A 154 -23.26 8.84 -10.41
C LYS A 154 -24.25 9.14 -11.56
N GLU A 155 -23.92 10.10 -12.42
CA GLU A 155 -24.75 10.44 -13.58
C GLU A 155 -24.78 9.33 -14.62
N ASN A 156 -23.74 8.48 -14.67
CA ASN A 156 -23.64 7.36 -15.60
C ASN A 156 -24.09 6.02 -14.99
N VAL A 157 -24.71 6.02 -13.80
CA VAL A 157 -25.36 4.84 -13.24
C VAL A 157 -26.65 4.57 -14.01
N ILE A 158 -26.85 3.34 -14.46
CA ILE A 158 -28.05 2.92 -15.18
C ILE A 158 -28.98 2.23 -14.20
N SER A 159 -30.05 2.91 -13.81
CA SER A 159 -31.10 2.32 -12.97
C SER A 159 -32.16 1.66 -13.83
N ILE A 160 -32.47 0.39 -13.54
CA ILE A 160 -33.51 -0.40 -14.22
C ILE A 160 -34.46 -1.03 -13.22
N LYS A 161 -35.70 -1.25 -13.66
CA LYS A 161 -36.73 -1.91 -12.86
C LYS A 161 -37.49 -2.91 -13.71
N LYS A 162 -37.91 -3.99 -13.12
CA LYS A 162 -38.87 -4.93 -13.71
C LYS A 162 -40.19 -4.20 -14.07
N GLY A 163 -40.72 -4.44 -15.26
CA GLY A 163 -41.89 -3.73 -15.77
C GLY A 163 -41.60 -2.34 -16.34
N GLN A 164 -40.35 -1.91 -16.40
CA GLN A 164 -39.93 -0.65 -16.99
C GLN A 164 -39.97 -0.72 -18.52
N VAL A 165 -40.69 0.23 -19.14
CA VAL A 165 -40.71 0.38 -20.59
C VAL A 165 -39.48 1.18 -21.02
N ILE A 166 -38.57 0.56 -21.74
CA ILE A 166 -37.36 1.14 -22.29
C ILE A 166 -36.93 0.41 -23.55
N ASP A 167 -36.72 1.15 -24.65
CA ASP A 167 -36.19 0.59 -25.89
C ASP A 167 -34.83 -0.06 -25.62
N ARG A 168 -34.70 -1.29 -26.09
CA ARG A 168 -33.44 -2.05 -25.87
C ARG A 168 -32.22 -1.38 -26.47
N ASN A 169 -32.33 -0.74 -27.64
CA ASN A 169 -31.20 -0.06 -28.26
C ASN A 169 -30.77 1.18 -27.46
N ASP A 170 -31.74 1.89 -26.85
CA ASP A 170 -31.42 3.01 -25.97
C ASP A 170 -30.72 2.52 -24.69
N PHE A 171 -31.15 1.37 -24.16
CA PHE A 171 -30.45 0.73 -23.04
C PHE A 171 -29.02 0.32 -23.44
N LEU A 172 -28.81 -0.29 -24.63
CA LEU A 172 -27.48 -0.66 -25.12
C LEU A 172 -26.58 0.56 -25.32
N ARG A 173 -27.11 1.69 -25.77
CA ARG A 173 -26.35 2.95 -25.85
C ARG A 173 -25.88 3.42 -24.49
N ARG A 174 -26.76 3.38 -23.48
CA ARG A 174 -26.38 3.72 -22.09
C ARG A 174 -25.29 2.81 -21.54
N LEU A 175 -25.27 1.51 -21.91
CA LEU A 175 -24.17 0.61 -21.54
C LEU A 175 -22.84 1.04 -22.17
N VAL A 176 -22.86 1.45 -23.45
CA VAL A 176 -21.67 1.97 -24.13
C VAL A 176 -21.20 3.29 -23.50
N ASP A 177 -22.13 4.20 -23.14
CA ASP A 177 -21.80 5.45 -22.45
C ASP A 177 -21.22 5.17 -21.05
N ALA A 178 -21.67 4.11 -20.38
CA ALA A 178 -21.11 3.62 -19.12
C ALA A 178 -19.83 2.76 -19.31
N LEU A 179 -19.25 2.80 -20.49
CA LEU A 179 -17.98 2.16 -20.88
C LEU A 179 -17.99 0.62 -20.92
N TYR A 180 -19.18 -0.02 -21.05
CA TYR A 180 -19.27 -1.45 -21.37
C TYR A 180 -19.07 -1.66 -22.86
N MET A 181 -18.33 -2.69 -23.24
CA MET A 181 -18.08 -3.04 -24.64
C MET A 181 -18.96 -4.21 -25.09
N ARG A 182 -19.52 -4.12 -26.31
CA ARG A 182 -20.26 -5.24 -26.89
C ARG A 182 -19.29 -6.33 -27.37
N ASN A 183 -19.47 -7.54 -26.87
CA ASN A 183 -18.76 -8.73 -27.35
C ASN A 183 -19.70 -9.93 -27.30
N ASP A 184 -20.22 -10.30 -28.48
CA ASP A 184 -21.20 -11.40 -28.61
C ASP A 184 -20.52 -12.80 -28.60
N ILE A 185 -19.18 -12.86 -28.71
CA ILE A 185 -18.39 -14.10 -28.78
C ILE A 185 -17.96 -14.52 -27.37
N GLU A 186 -17.26 -13.62 -26.68
CA GLU A 186 -16.69 -13.89 -25.36
C GLU A 186 -17.16 -12.83 -24.35
N LEU A 187 -17.84 -13.28 -23.30
CA LEU A 187 -18.39 -12.42 -22.28
C LEU A 187 -17.35 -12.28 -21.13
N GLN A 188 -16.46 -11.31 -21.30
CA GLN A 188 -15.46 -10.96 -20.28
C GLN A 188 -15.94 -9.78 -19.43
N ARG A 189 -15.29 -9.56 -18.29
CA ARG A 189 -15.53 -8.43 -17.38
C ARG A 189 -15.59 -7.09 -18.14
N GLY A 190 -16.63 -6.30 -17.90
CA GLY A 190 -16.88 -5.03 -18.59
C GLY A 190 -17.47 -5.18 -20.00
N ASN A 191 -17.86 -6.38 -20.41
CA ASN A 191 -18.50 -6.63 -21.67
C ASN A 191 -19.99 -6.96 -21.51
N PHE A 192 -20.77 -6.71 -22.55
CA PHE A 192 -22.14 -7.21 -22.68
C PHE A 192 -22.32 -7.93 -24.01
N ARG A 193 -23.27 -8.86 -24.04
CA ARG A 193 -23.70 -9.53 -25.27
C ARG A 193 -25.21 -9.51 -25.40
N VAL A 194 -25.69 -9.62 -26.64
CA VAL A 194 -27.11 -9.63 -26.97
C VAL A 194 -27.49 -10.94 -27.64
N LYS A 195 -28.47 -11.67 -27.10
CA LYS A 195 -28.99 -12.92 -27.67
C LYS A 195 -30.52 -12.86 -27.68
N GLY A 196 -31.11 -12.58 -28.86
CA GLY A 196 -32.55 -12.40 -28.97
C GLY A 196 -33.05 -11.25 -28.07
N ASP A 197 -33.97 -11.54 -27.17
CA ASP A 197 -34.56 -10.59 -26.22
C ASP A 197 -33.80 -10.50 -24.90
N THR A 198 -32.63 -11.12 -24.82
CA THR A 198 -31.81 -11.18 -23.61
C THR A 198 -30.51 -10.40 -23.79
N VAL A 199 -30.14 -9.62 -22.79
CA VAL A 199 -28.85 -8.94 -22.65
C VAL A 199 -28.14 -9.49 -21.44
N ASP A 200 -26.97 -10.08 -21.63
CA ASP A 200 -26.08 -10.53 -20.56
C ASP A 200 -24.95 -9.51 -20.39
N ILE A 201 -24.73 -9.03 -19.15
CA ILE A 201 -23.71 -8.04 -18.81
C ILE A 201 -22.75 -8.66 -17.79
N ALA A 202 -21.48 -8.87 -18.18
CA ALA A 202 -20.45 -9.23 -17.25
C ALA A 202 -20.01 -7.99 -16.49
N MET A 203 -20.39 -7.92 -15.22
CA MET A 203 -20.21 -6.73 -14.41
C MET A 203 -18.73 -6.40 -14.20
N ALA A 204 -18.38 -5.13 -14.24
CA ALA A 204 -16.99 -4.70 -14.08
C ALA A 204 -16.48 -4.81 -12.64
N TYR A 205 -17.37 -4.89 -11.66
CA TYR A 205 -17.12 -4.81 -10.23
C TYR A 205 -17.50 -6.08 -9.42
N ASN A 206 -17.97 -7.14 -10.10
CA ASN A 206 -18.16 -8.45 -9.48
C ASN A 206 -17.92 -9.58 -10.48
N ASP A 207 -18.01 -10.85 -10.04
CA ASP A 207 -17.72 -12.03 -10.86
C ASP A 207 -18.94 -12.59 -11.59
N ASN A 208 -20.13 -12.11 -11.26
CA ASN A 208 -21.37 -12.62 -11.79
C ASN A 208 -21.81 -11.83 -13.04
N VAL A 209 -22.77 -12.40 -13.77
CA VAL A 209 -23.38 -11.81 -14.94
C VAL A 209 -24.78 -11.34 -14.59
N LEU A 210 -25.10 -10.10 -14.96
CA LEU A 210 -26.47 -9.60 -14.89
C LEU A 210 -27.17 -9.93 -16.20
N ARG A 211 -28.25 -10.69 -16.12
CA ARG A 211 -29.12 -11.08 -17.24
C ARG A 211 -30.38 -10.30 -17.18
N ILE A 212 -30.72 -9.59 -18.27
CA ILE A 212 -31.93 -8.81 -18.43
C ILE A 212 -32.68 -9.36 -19.63
N THR A 213 -33.96 -9.70 -19.45
CA THR A 213 -34.82 -10.20 -20.51
C THR A 213 -35.90 -9.18 -20.82
N TRP A 214 -36.18 -8.92 -22.09
CA TRP A 214 -37.23 -8.05 -22.57
C TRP A 214 -38.42 -8.85 -23.07
N TRP A 215 -39.59 -8.31 -22.84
CA TRP A 215 -40.83 -8.66 -23.55
C TRP A 215 -41.31 -7.43 -24.31
N ASP A 216 -41.11 -7.41 -25.63
CA ASP A 216 -41.27 -6.23 -26.47
C ASP A 216 -40.35 -5.09 -25.98
N ASP A 217 -40.88 -3.95 -25.57
CA ASP A 217 -40.09 -2.82 -25.03
C ASP A 217 -40.12 -2.75 -23.48
N GLU A 218 -40.60 -3.80 -22.81
CA GLU A 218 -40.67 -3.86 -21.35
C GLU A 218 -39.67 -4.85 -20.77
N ILE A 219 -39.02 -4.48 -19.67
CA ILE A 219 -38.09 -5.37 -18.94
C ILE A 219 -38.94 -6.42 -18.18
N ASP A 220 -38.91 -7.67 -18.62
CA ASP A 220 -39.64 -8.79 -18.02
C ASP A 220 -38.93 -9.36 -16.79
N SER A 221 -37.59 -9.54 -16.85
CA SER A 221 -36.85 -10.05 -15.72
C SER A 221 -35.44 -9.45 -15.62
N ILE A 222 -34.94 -9.35 -14.35
CA ILE A 222 -33.59 -8.94 -14.01
C ILE A 222 -33.05 -10.03 -13.08
N GLU A 223 -32.02 -10.75 -13.54
CA GLU A 223 -31.49 -11.92 -12.87
C GLU A 223 -29.96 -11.82 -12.74
N GLU A 224 -29.40 -12.22 -11.61
CA GLU A 224 -27.99 -12.49 -11.47
C GLU A 224 -27.75 -13.98 -11.73
N VAL A 225 -26.80 -14.26 -12.61
CA VAL A 225 -26.44 -15.61 -13.01
C VAL A 225 -24.94 -15.85 -12.85
N ASP A 226 -24.58 -17.08 -12.58
CA ASP A 226 -23.18 -17.49 -12.53
C ASP A 226 -22.49 -17.30 -13.88
N ALA A 227 -21.23 -16.84 -13.86
CA ALA A 227 -20.50 -16.51 -15.10
C ALA A 227 -20.07 -17.76 -15.90
N VAL A 228 -20.01 -18.94 -15.29
CA VAL A 228 -19.53 -20.18 -15.90
C VAL A 228 -20.68 -20.99 -16.52
N ASP A 229 -21.67 -21.33 -15.71
CA ASP A 229 -22.77 -22.22 -16.14
C ASP A 229 -24.11 -21.51 -16.35
N PHE A 230 -24.14 -20.19 -16.07
CA PHE A 230 -25.31 -19.33 -16.23
C PHE A 230 -26.55 -19.76 -15.43
N HIS A 231 -26.38 -20.55 -14.35
CA HIS A 231 -27.49 -20.83 -13.45
C HIS A 231 -27.87 -19.57 -12.66
N ARG A 232 -29.15 -19.44 -12.37
CA ARG A 232 -29.70 -18.28 -11.67
C ARG A 232 -29.29 -18.29 -10.19
N LEU A 233 -28.66 -17.20 -9.75
CA LEU A 233 -28.27 -16.97 -8.37
C LEU A 233 -29.30 -16.14 -7.61
N ALA A 234 -29.77 -15.06 -8.23
CA ALA A 234 -30.75 -14.14 -7.62
C ALA A 234 -31.68 -13.51 -8.67
N THR A 235 -32.78 -12.93 -8.21
CA THR A 235 -33.73 -12.16 -9.03
C THR A 235 -33.98 -10.81 -8.36
N PHE A 236 -34.11 -9.75 -9.14
CA PHE A 236 -34.28 -8.39 -8.64
C PHE A 236 -35.51 -7.72 -9.25
N ASP A 237 -36.19 -6.89 -8.45
CA ASP A 237 -37.24 -6.00 -8.94
C ASP A 237 -36.67 -4.69 -9.47
N ALA A 238 -35.49 -4.29 -8.98
CA ALA A 238 -34.73 -3.12 -9.44
C ALA A 238 -33.25 -3.38 -9.28
N TYR A 239 -32.44 -2.82 -10.18
CA TYR A 239 -30.98 -2.96 -10.16
C TYR A 239 -30.30 -1.69 -10.63
N GLU A 240 -29.12 -1.41 -10.10
CA GLU A 240 -28.25 -0.30 -10.53
C GLU A 240 -26.97 -0.83 -11.16
N ILE A 241 -26.71 -0.45 -12.41
CA ILE A 241 -25.49 -0.84 -13.14
C ILE A 241 -24.54 0.33 -13.08
N TYR A 242 -23.38 0.13 -12.45
CA TYR A 242 -22.32 1.13 -12.34
C TYR A 242 -21.39 1.07 -13.54
N PRO A 243 -20.74 2.20 -13.91
CA PRO A 243 -19.82 2.25 -15.02
C PRO A 243 -18.68 1.22 -14.93
N ALA A 244 -18.20 0.78 -16.10
CA ALA A 244 -17.14 -0.23 -16.20
C ALA A 244 -15.73 0.34 -15.94
N ASN A 245 -15.57 1.64 -15.74
CA ASN A 245 -14.30 2.29 -15.46
C ASN A 245 -14.48 3.44 -14.47
N LEU A 246 -13.42 3.72 -13.69
CA LEU A 246 -13.41 4.83 -12.73
C LEU A 246 -13.31 6.22 -13.36
N PHE A 247 -12.95 6.31 -14.64
CA PHE A 247 -12.85 7.55 -15.40
C PHE A 247 -13.89 7.54 -16.53
N VAL A 248 -15.05 8.11 -16.24
CA VAL A 248 -16.15 8.24 -17.21
C VAL A 248 -16.22 9.68 -17.67
N THR A 249 -16.23 9.90 -18.99
CA THR A 249 -16.36 11.22 -19.60
C THR A 249 -17.31 11.16 -20.78
N SER A 250 -18.17 12.18 -20.95
CA SER A 250 -19.02 12.28 -22.14
C SER A 250 -18.21 12.70 -23.37
N LYS A 251 -18.77 12.47 -24.54
CA LYS A 251 -18.16 12.91 -25.82
C LYS A 251 -17.97 14.42 -25.86
N GLU A 252 -18.97 15.18 -25.39
CA GLU A 252 -18.93 16.64 -25.32
C GLU A 252 -17.82 17.12 -24.36
N GLN A 253 -17.66 16.46 -23.21
CA GLN A 253 -16.59 16.74 -22.25
C GLN A 253 -15.23 16.47 -22.87
N THR A 254 -15.08 15.36 -23.60
CA THR A 254 -13.83 15.00 -24.29
C THR A 254 -13.47 16.03 -25.36
N GLU A 255 -14.43 16.45 -26.20
CA GLU A 255 -14.20 17.50 -27.18
C GLU A 255 -13.85 18.86 -26.54
N GLY A 256 -14.49 19.19 -25.42
CA GLY A 256 -14.17 20.37 -24.61
C GLY A 256 -12.76 20.33 -24.03
N ALA A 257 -12.37 19.18 -23.49
CA ALA A 257 -11.03 18.94 -22.96
C ALA A 257 -9.95 19.07 -24.04
N ILE A 258 -10.17 18.50 -25.23
CA ILE A 258 -9.22 18.59 -26.35
C ILE A 258 -8.99 20.06 -26.74
N ARG A 259 -10.03 20.89 -26.80
CA ARG A 259 -9.88 22.34 -27.12
C ARG A 259 -9.01 23.03 -26.07
N GLN A 260 -9.27 22.80 -24.79
CA GLN A 260 -8.48 23.38 -23.71
C GLN A 260 -7.02 22.91 -23.74
N ILE A 261 -6.76 21.62 -24.04
CA ILE A 261 -5.41 21.09 -24.21
C ILE A 261 -4.69 21.80 -25.36
N GLN A 262 -5.38 22.04 -26.50
CA GLN A 262 -4.83 22.77 -27.64
C GLN A 262 -4.49 24.22 -27.28
N ASP A 263 -5.38 24.92 -26.57
CA ASP A 263 -5.16 26.29 -26.13
C ASP A 263 -3.94 26.41 -25.18
N ASP A 264 -3.80 25.47 -24.25
CA ASP A 264 -2.66 25.45 -23.32
C ASP A 264 -1.37 24.99 -24.03
N LEU A 265 -1.46 24.14 -25.05
CA LEU A 265 -0.32 23.80 -25.91
C LEU A 265 0.24 25.02 -26.62
N VAL A 266 -0.63 25.84 -27.24
CA VAL A 266 -0.20 27.08 -27.93
C VAL A 266 0.55 27.98 -26.95
N LYS A 267 -0.01 28.24 -25.77
CA LYS A 267 0.63 29.05 -24.73
C LYS A 267 2.00 28.50 -24.31
N GLN A 268 2.11 27.19 -24.18
CA GLN A 268 3.37 26.56 -23.74
C GLN A 268 4.44 26.58 -24.85
N VAL A 269 4.05 26.40 -26.11
CA VAL A 269 4.94 26.53 -27.28
C VAL A 269 5.44 27.98 -27.41
N ASP A 270 4.55 28.96 -27.30
CA ASP A 270 4.90 30.37 -27.34
C ASP A 270 5.89 30.73 -26.23
N PHE A 271 5.62 30.28 -24.99
CA PHE A 271 6.52 30.45 -23.84
C PHE A 271 7.93 29.94 -24.13
N PHE A 272 8.06 28.66 -24.60
CA PHE A 272 9.38 28.11 -24.92
C PHE A 272 10.08 28.82 -26.07
N THR A 273 9.31 29.28 -27.04
CA THR A 273 9.85 30.07 -28.18
C THR A 273 10.37 31.43 -27.75
N GLU A 274 9.63 32.16 -26.88
CA GLU A 274 10.01 33.44 -26.34
C GLU A 274 11.31 33.39 -25.51
N ILE A 275 11.51 32.30 -24.75
CA ILE A 275 12.76 32.10 -23.99
C ILE A 275 13.90 31.50 -24.86
N GLY A 276 13.66 31.29 -26.16
CA GLY A 276 14.66 30.80 -27.11
C GLY A 276 14.91 29.31 -27.09
N ASP A 277 14.07 28.51 -26.41
CA ASP A 277 14.24 27.04 -26.30
C ASP A 277 13.37 26.29 -27.30
N ASN A 278 13.75 26.37 -28.56
CA ASN A 278 13.01 25.78 -29.67
C ASN A 278 12.93 24.25 -29.61
N ILE A 279 13.88 23.58 -28.95
CA ILE A 279 13.88 22.13 -28.79
C ILE A 279 12.73 21.70 -27.89
N LYS A 280 12.53 22.39 -26.76
CA LYS A 280 11.42 22.13 -25.85
C LYS A 280 10.07 22.48 -26.48
N ALA A 281 10.01 23.59 -27.22
CA ALA A 281 8.81 23.99 -27.97
C ALA A 281 8.38 22.92 -28.95
N GLN A 282 9.31 22.36 -29.73
CA GLN A 282 9.02 21.29 -30.67
C GLN A 282 8.62 19.98 -29.97
N ARG A 283 9.34 19.60 -28.92
CA ARG A 283 9.08 18.37 -28.14
C ARG A 283 7.68 18.36 -27.55
N ILE A 284 7.27 19.45 -26.88
CA ILE A 284 5.93 19.51 -26.29
C ILE A 284 4.84 19.50 -27.36
N LYS A 285 5.08 20.18 -28.48
CA LYS A 285 4.15 20.21 -29.60
C LYS A 285 3.91 18.83 -30.16
N GLU A 286 4.97 18.13 -30.57
CA GLU A 286 4.87 16.77 -31.14
C GLU A 286 4.20 15.81 -30.17
N ARG A 287 4.57 15.86 -28.88
CA ARG A 287 4.00 14.98 -27.86
C ARG A 287 2.51 15.19 -27.66
N VAL A 288 2.09 16.43 -27.49
CA VAL A 288 0.68 16.74 -27.19
C VAL A 288 -0.20 16.55 -28.43
N GLU A 289 0.28 16.90 -29.62
CA GLU A 289 -0.45 16.64 -30.88
C GLU A 289 -0.69 15.13 -31.08
N TYR A 290 0.33 14.30 -30.82
CA TYR A 290 0.19 12.84 -30.84
C TYR A 290 -0.80 12.33 -29.79
N ASP A 291 -0.70 12.82 -28.52
CA ASP A 291 -1.63 12.44 -27.46
C ASP A 291 -3.09 12.82 -27.81
N ILE A 292 -3.32 13.99 -28.43
CA ILE A 292 -4.64 14.43 -28.89
C ILE A 292 -5.18 13.51 -29.99
N GLU A 293 -4.34 13.11 -30.95
CA GLU A 293 -4.74 12.19 -32.03
C GLU A 293 -5.16 10.85 -31.45
N MET A 294 -4.37 10.30 -30.51
CA MET A 294 -4.72 9.05 -29.81
C MET A 294 -6.03 9.14 -29.02
N ILE A 295 -6.27 10.27 -28.34
CA ILE A 295 -7.54 10.50 -27.61
C ILE A 295 -8.72 10.55 -28.58
N LYS A 296 -8.57 11.18 -29.76
CA LYS A 296 -9.64 11.26 -30.76
C LYS A 296 -9.98 9.91 -31.40
N GLU A 297 -8.96 9.12 -31.71
CA GLU A 297 -9.13 7.85 -32.43
C GLU A 297 -9.46 6.68 -31.51
N LEU A 298 -8.82 6.61 -30.33
CA LEU A 298 -8.91 5.48 -29.41
C LEU A 298 -9.62 5.80 -28.09
N GLY A 299 -9.93 7.08 -27.83
CA GLY A 299 -10.51 7.51 -26.55
C GLY A 299 -9.49 7.63 -25.40
N HIS A 300 -8.22 7.26 -25.61
CA HIS A 300 -7.18 7.32 -24.60
C HIS A 300 -5.79 7.53 -25.20
N CYS A 301 -4.83 7.95 -24.36
CA CYS A 301 -3.41 8.00 -24.70
C CYS A 301 -2.53 7.56 -23.51
N SER A 302 -1.26 7.23 -23.77
CA SER A 302 -0.30 6.95 -22.71
C SER A 302 -0.07 8.19 -21.84
N GLY A 303 -0.38 8.08 -20.53
CA GLY A 303 -0.29 9.21 -19.61
C GLY A 303 -1.47 10.17 -19.66
N ILE A 304 -2.65 9.72 -20.09
CA ILE A 304 -3.89 10.51 -20.15
C ILE A 304 -4.21 11.19 -18.80
N GLU A 305 -3.78 10.61 -17.69
CA GLU A 305 -3.95 11.19 -16.36
C GLU A 305 -3.29 12.58 -16.22
N ASN A 306 -2.27 12.90 -17.02
CA ASN A 306 -1.66 14.22 -17.02
C ASN A 306 -2.58 15.31 -17.59
N TYR A 307 -3.68 14.91 -18.24
CA TYR A 307 -4.72 15.77 -18.77
C TYR A 307 -6.02 15.73 -17.92
N SER A 308 -6.03 15.04 -16.77
CA SER A 308 -7.24 14.75 -15.98
C SER A 308 -8.05 16.00 -15.65
N ARG A 309 -7.40 17.16 -15.33
CA ARG A 309 -8.11 18.38 -14.99
C ARG A 309 -9.03 18.89 -16.10
N TYR A 310 -8.68 18.67 -17.36
CA TYR A 310 -9.49 19.11 -18.50
C TYR A 310 -10.76 18.24 -18.65
N PHE A 311 -10.63 16.94 -18.35
CA PHE A 311 -11.74 15.99 -18.44
C PHE A 311 -12.73 16.12 -17.29
N ASP A 312 -12.25 16.45 -16.09
CA ASP A 312 -13.10 16.63 -14.90
C ASP A 312 -13.46 18.10 -14.61
N GLY A 313 -13.09 19.02 -15.51
CA GLY A 313 -13.48 20.42 -15.48
C GLY A 313 -12.89 21.24 -14.33
N ARG A 314 -11.81 20.77 -13.70
CA ARG A 314 -11.14 21.48 -12.60
C ARG A 314 -10.32 22.65 -13.11
N GLU A 315 -10.27 23.72 -12.32
CA GLU A 315 -9.34 24.82 -12.54
C GLU A 315 -7.90 24.42 -12.16
N ALA A 316 -6.92 25.14 -12.72
CA ALA A 316 -5.51 24.92 -12.41
C ALA A 316 -5.23 25.07 -10.91
N GLY A 317 -4.52 24.11 -10.33
CA GLY A 317 -4.16 24.08 -8.91
C GLY A 317 -5.23 23.49 -7.97
N MET A 318 -6.45 23.26 -8.44
CA MET A 318 -7.46 22.56 -7.64
C MET A 318 -7.01 21.13 -7.33
N ARG A 319 -7.39 20.63 -6.14
CA ARG A 319 -7.11 19.25 -5.76
C ARG A 319 -7.86 18.26 -6.67
N PRO A 320 -7.28 17.09 -6.97
CA PRO A 320 -8.03 16.03 -7.66
C PRO A 320 -9.12 15.45 -6.76
N TYR A 321 -10.13 14.87 -7.40
CA TYR A 321 -11.03 13.95 -6.70
C TYR A 321 -10.27 12.68 -6.34
N CYS A 322 -10.63 12.09 -5.20
CA CYS A 322 -10.02 10.87 -4.69
C CYS A 322 -11.06 9.96 -4.03
N LEU A 323 -10.67 8.81 -3.49
CA LEU A 323 -11.61 7.89 -2.85
C LEU A 323 -12.41 8.55 -1.71
N LEU A 324 -11.81 9.48 -0.98
CA LEU A 324 -12.49 10.15 0.14
C LEU A 324 -13.71 10.97 -0.31
N ASP A 325 -13.74 11.44 -1.56
CA ASP A 325 -14.86 12.19 -2.13
C ASP A 325 -16.11 11.33 -2.41
N PHE A 326 -15.97 10.01 -2.38
CA PHE A 326 -17.06 9.07 -2.54
C PHE A 326 -17.73 8.69 -1.21
N PHE A 327 -17.08 8.98 -0.08
CA PHE A 327 -17.67 8.80 1.24
C PHE A 327 -18.72 9.88 1.54
N PRO A 328 -19.74 9.57 2.34
CA PRO A 328 -20.60 10.61 2.89
C PRO A 328 -19.82 11.52 3.85
N GLU A 329 -20.33 12.71 4.15
CA GLU A 329 -19.65 13.65 5.07
C GLU A 329 -19.39 13.02 6.45
N ASP A 330 -20.34 12.24 6.97
CA ASP A 330 -20.22 11.55 8.26
C ASP A 330 -19.70 10.12 8.09
N TYR A 331 -18.39 9.98 7.93
CA TYR A 331 -17.70 8.70 7.92
C TYR A 331 -16.60 8.65 8.97
N LEU A 332 -16.19 7.44 9.35
CA LEU A 332 -15.08 7.21 10.26
C LEU A 332 -13.80 6.89 9.47
N MET A 333 -12.72 7.60 9.77
CA MET A 333 -11.38 7.26 9.31
C MET A 333 -10.63 6.49 10.40
N VAL A 334 -10.00 5.38 10.03
CA VAL A 334 -9.07 4.64 10.91
C VAL A 334 -7.73 4.56 10.20
N ILE A 335 -6.67 5.05 10.82
CA ILE A 335 -5.31 4.94 10.27
C ILE A 335 -4.53 3.92 11.08
N ASP A 336 -4.28 2.75 10.48
CA ASP A 336 -3.47 1.71 11.09
C ASP A 336 -1.98 2.03 10.95
N GLU A 337 -1.20 1.66 11.98
CA GLU A 337 0.22 2.01 12.11
C GLU A 337 0.46 3.49 11.76
N SER A 338 -0.31 4.37 12.38
CA SER A 338 -0.41 5.81 12.05
C SER A 338 0.94 6.51 12.05
N HIS A 339 1.84 6.14 12.97
CA HIS A 339 3.21 6.68 13.06
C HIS A 339 4.06 6.44 11.79
N VAL A 340 3.63 5.54 10.89
CA VAL A 340 4.23 5.30 9.56
C VAL A 340 3.35 5.88 8.46
N SER A 341 2.03 5.65 8.55
CA SER A 341 1.07 6.03 7.51
C SER A 341 0.95 7.55 7.36
N VAL A 342 0.93 8.32 8.45
CA VAL A 342 0.81 9.77 8.42
C VAL A 342 2.01 10.45 7.76
N PRO A 343 3.28 10.15 8.13
CA PRO A 343 4.45 10.66 7.43
C PRO A 343 4.49 10.26 5.95
N GLN A 344 4.04 9.05 5.60
CA GLN A 344 3.98 8.61 4.21
C GLN A 344 3.02 9.47 3.38
N ILE A 345 1.81 9.76 3.89
CA ILE A 345 0.86 10.65 3.23
C ILE A 345 1.47 12.03 3.01
N SER A 346 2.12 12.60 4.03
CA SER A 346 2.77 13.91 3.95
C SER A 346 3.86 13.98 2.88
N ALA A 347 4.63 12.90 2.69
CA ALA A 347 5.75 12.86 1.76
C ALA A 347 5.33 12.68 0.28
N MET A 348 4.15 12.09 0.01
CA MET A 348 3.73 11.69 -1.34
C MET A 348 3.68 12.86 -2.32
N TYR A 349 3.10 14.00 -1.92
CA TYR A 349 2.97 15.18 -2.78
C TYR A 349 4.32 15.75 -3.22
N GLY A 350 5.29 15.85 -2.31
CA GLY A 350 6.61 16.41 -2.60
C GLY A 350 7.38 15.63 -3.66
N GLY A 351 7.39 14.31 -3.55
CA GLY A 351 8.05 13.41 -4.50
C GLY A 351 7.42 13.47 -5.90
N ASP A 352 6.08 13.44 -5.99
CA ASP A 352 5.37 13.54 -7.27
C ASP A 352 5.62 14.90 -7.96
N ARG A 353 5.55 16.01 -7.20
CA ARG A 353 5.81 17.35 -7.72
C ARG A 353 7.23 17.51 -8.23
N ALA A 354 8.24 17.02 -7.53
CA ALA A 354 9.63 17.12 -7.94
C ALA A 354 9.88 16.42 -9.29
N ARG A 355 9.32 15.22 -9.46
CA ARG A 355 9.40 14.44 -10.69
C ARG A 355 8.72 15.17 -11.87
N LYS A 356 7.49 15.67 -11.67
CA LYS A 356 6.72 16.37 -12.70
C LYS A 356 7.31 17.73 -13.07
N LYS A 357 8.00 18.38 -12.14
CA LYS A 357 8.69 19.64 -12.43
C LYS A 357 9.65 19.47 -13.60
N ASN A 358 10.49 18.44 -13.59
CA ASN A 358 11.41 18.18 -14.69
C ASN A 358 10.66 17.88 -16.02
N LEU A 359 9.57 17.11 -15.98
CA LEU A 359 8.79 16.80 -17.17
C LEU A 359 8.20 18.07 -17.83
N VAL A 360 7.71 19.01 -17.05
CA VAL A 360 7.13 20.26 -17.54
C VAL A 360 8.21 21.24 -17.97
N GLU A 361 9.25 21.46 -17.16
CA GLU A 361 10.34 22.42 -17.46
C GLU A 361 11.16 22.03 -18.70
N TYR A 362 11.22 20.74 -19.03
CA TYR A 362 11.95 20.24 -20.20
C TYR A 362 11.06 19.89 -21.41
N GLY A 363 9.77 20.27 -21.37
CA GLY A 363 8.86 20.16 -22.52
C GLY A 363 8.37 18.75 -22.82
N PHE A 364 8.29 17.87 -21.83
CA PHE A 364 7.69 16.52 -22.00
C PHE A 364 6.20 16.50 -21.66
N ARG A 365 5.73 17.38 -20.76
CA ARG A 365 4.32 17.49 -20.35
C ARG A 365 3.89 18.94 -20.21
N LEU A 366 2.58 19.19 -20.43
CA LEU A 366 1.95 20.48 -20.15
C LEU A 366 1.91 20.76 -18.65
N PRO A 367 1.83 22.03 -18.21
CA PRO A 367 1.66 22.39 -16.81
C PRO A 367 0.48 21.71 -16.10
N ALA A 368 -0.55 21.30 -16.83
CA ALA A 368 -1.68 20.51 -16.31
C ALA A 368 -1.26 19.21 -15.63
N ALA A 369 -0.11 18.66 -15.97
CA ALA A 369 0.43 17.48 -15.31
C ALA A 369 0.62 17.66 -13.80
N PHE A 370 0.84 18.89 -13.32
CA PHE A 370 0.92 19.19 -11.89
C PHE A 370 -0.40 18.98 -11.14
N ASP A 371 -1.53 19.02 -11.83
CA ASP A 371 -2.87 18.87 -11.23
C ASP A 371 -3.32 17.41 -11.10
N ASN A 372 -2.63 16.49 -11.78
CA ASN A 372 -2.73 15.06 -11.51
C ASN A 372 -1.74 14.67 -10.41
N ARG A 373 -2.12 14.77 -9.18
CA ARG A 373 -1.24 14.63 -8.02
C ARG A 373 -1.96 13.93 -6.85
N PRO A 374 -1.23 13.35 -5.89
CA PRO A 374 -1.85 13.00 -4.63
C PRO A 374 -2.31 14.27 -3.90
N LEU A 375 -3.23 14.10 -2.97
CA LEU A 375 -3.62 15.18 -2.06
C LEU A 375 -2.39 15.70 -1.30
N ARG A 376 -2.39 17.00 -1.00
CA ARG A 376 -1.51 17.54 0.04
C ARG A 376 -2.01 17.09 1.40
N PHE A 377 -1.14 17.08 2.39
CA PHE A 377 -1.51 16.62 3.73
C PHE A 377 -2.68 17.45 4.31
N GLU A 378 -2.66 18.75 4.13
CA GLU A 378 -3.71 19.66 4.60
C GLU A 378 -5.05 19.39 3.89
N GLU A 379 -5.00 19.09 2.57
CA GLU A 379 -6.19 18.73 1.79
C GLU A 379 -6.78 17.38 2.25
N PHE A 380 -5.90 16.40 2.52
CA PHE A 380 -6.30 15.11 3.09
C PHE A 380 -6.95 15.29 4.46
N HIS A 381 -6.31 16.04 5.35
CA HIS A 381 -6.79 16.25 6.72
C HIS A 381 -8.13 17.03 6.76
N ALA A 382 -8.34 17.95 5.80
CA ALA A 382 -9.57 18.71 5.70
C ALA A 382 -10.80 17.87 5.26
N LEU A 383 -10.58 16.73 4.63
CA LEU A 383 -11.64 15.80 4.20
C LEU A 383 -12.08 14.82 5.32
N ILE A 384 -11.37 14.83 6.46
CA ILE A 384 -11.62 13.89 7.55
C ILE A 384 -12.57 14.55 8.56
N HIS A 385 -13.68 13.86 8.86
CA HIS A 385 -14.63 14.30 9.86
C HIS A 385 -14.23 13.79 11.26
N GLN A 386 -14.06 12.48 11.41
CA GLN A 386 -13.60 11.84 12.65
C GLN A 386 -12.53 10.79 12.35
N ILE A 387 -11.51 10.70 13.20
CA ILE A 387 -10.37 9.81 12.99
C ILE A 387 -9.96 9.08 14.27
N ILE A 388 -9.61 7.79 14.10
CA ILE A 388 -8.90 7.00 15.10
C ILE A 388 -7.51 6.66 14.56
N TYR A 389 -6.49 7.15 15.24
CA TYR A 389 -5.11 6.75 14.99
C TYR A 389 -4.78 5.49 15.77
N VAL A 390 -4.39 4.43 15.10
CA VAL A 390 -4.06 3.14 15.73
C VAL A 390 -2.57 2.91 15.64
N SER A 391 -1.89 2.76 16.78
CA SER A 391 -0.45 2.53 16.81
C SER A 391 0.00 1.88 18.12
N ALA A 392 1.09 1.11 18.07
CA ALA A 392 1.80 0.65 19.26
C ALA A 392 2.78 1.72 19.81
N THR A 393 3.13 2.70 18.97
CA THR A 393 4.09 3.79 19.25
C THR A 393 3.64 5.08 18.55
N PRO A 394 2.56 5.73 19.01
CA PRO A 394 2.04 6.96 18.41
C PRO A 394 3.13 8.03 18.26
N ALA A 395 3.07 8.83 17.20
CA ALA A 395 3.97 9.95 16.98
C ALA A 395 3.44 11.25 17.63
N ASP A 396 4.28 12.27 17.68
CA ASP A 396 3.93 13.54 18.30
C ASP A 396 2.76 14.24 17.61
N PHE A 397 2.60 13.98 16.30
CA PHE A 397 1.47 14.51 15.52
C PHE A 397 0.14 13.96 16.02
N GLU A 398 0.00 12.63 16.15
CA GLU A 398 -1.24 11.99 16.59
C GLU A 398 -1.58 12.36 18.04
N LEU A 399 -0.54 12.46 18.91
CA LEU A 399 -0.71 12.88 20.30
C LEU A 399 -1.14 14.34 20.40
N ALA A 400 -0.63 15.22 19.54
CA ALA A 400 -1.05 16.61 19.49
C ALA A 400 -2.49 16.76 18.96
N GLU A 401 -2.85 16.02 17.91
CA GLU A 401 -4.20 16.03 17.32
C GLU A 401 -5.27 15.50 18.30
N SER A 402 -4.93 14.52 19.13
CA SER A 402 -5.81 13.98 20.17
C SER A 402 -5.75 14.76 21.49
N GLU A 403 -5.08 15.93 21.53
CA GLU A 403 -4.87 16.73 22.73
C GLU A 403 -4.24 15.92 23.90
N GLY A 404 -3.46 14.90 23.54
CA GLY A 404 -2.78 14.01 24.50
C GLY A 404 -3.69 12.94 25.14
N VAL A 405 -4.96 12.85 24.73
CA VAL A 405 -5.86 11.80 25.17
C VAL A 405 -5.59 10.50 24.42
N VAL A 406 -5.13 9.49 25.12
CA VAL A 406 -4.73 8.20 24.56
C VAL A 406 -5.50 7.07 25.24
N VAL A 407 -6.19 6.27 24.44
CA VAL A 407 -6.85 5.05 24.90
C VAL A 407 -5.83 3.91 24.84
N GLU A 408 -5.48 3.34 25.99
CA GLU A 408 -4.48 2.27 26.09
C GLU A 408 -5.10 0.88 25.97
N GLN A 409 -4.49 0.03 25.16
CA GLN A 409 -4.82 -1.39 25.04
C GLN A 409 -3.53 -2.22 25.11
N LEU A 410 -3.07 -2.51 26.29
CA LEU A 410 -1.78 -3.14 26.58
C LEU A 410 -1.90 -4.63 26.87
N ILE A 411 -3.05 -5.11 27.31
CA ILE A 411 -3.26 -6.50 27.69
C ILE A 411 -3.46 -7.38 26.43
N ARG A 412 -2.66 -8.44 26.34
CA ARG A 412 -2.83 -9.49 25.33
C ARG A 412 -3.74 -10.59 25.88
N PRO A 413 -4.81 -10.97 25.18
CA PRO A 413 -5.70 -12.06 25.62
C PRO A 413 -5.00 -13.40 25.79
N THR A 414 -3.89 -13.62 25.09
CA THR A 414 -3.06 -14.84 25.17
C THR A 414 -2.19 -14.92 26.43
N GLY A 415 -2.13 -13.86 27.21
CA GLY A 415 -1.25 -13.75 28.38
C GLY A 415 0.23 -13.54 28.05
N LEU A 416 0.62 -13.46 26.77
CA LEU A 416 2.02 -13.29 26.36
C LEU A 416 2.59 -11.97 26.86
N LEU A 417 3.77 -12.06 27.45
CA LEU A 417 4.49 -10.92 28.01
C LEU A 417 5.28 -10.15 26.95
N ASP A 418 5.52 -8.86 27.18
CA ASP A 418 6.58 -8.18 26.43
C ASP A 418 7.94 -8.82 26.75
N PRO A 419 8.87 -8.87 25.77
CA PRO A 419 10.13 -9.55 25.94
C PRO A 419 10.99 -8.88 27.01
N GLU A 420 11.84 -9.66 27.65
CA GLU A 420 12.86 -9.12 28.51
C GLU A 420 13.98 -8.49 27.68
N ILE A 421 14.38 -7.26 28.02
CA ILE A 421 15.46 -6.54 27.33
C ILE A 421 16.72 -6.64 28.17
N GLU A 422 17.78 -7.19 27.57
CA GLU A 422 19.12 -7.25 28.13
C GLU A 422 20.07 -6.36 27.33
N VAL A 423 20.86 -5.55 28.00
CA VAL A 423 21.92 -4.74 27.37
C VAL A 423 23.25 -5.42 27.59
N ARG A 424 24.00 -5.68 26.52
CA ARG A 424 25.33 -6.31 26.52
C ARG A 424 26.36 -5.40 25.85
N PRO A 425 27.65 -5.49 26.21
CA PRO A 425 28.70 -4.72 25.56
C PRO A 425 28.79 -4.98 24.06
N SER A 426 29.20 -3.96 23.31
CA SER A 426 29.47 -4.11 21.86
C SER A 426 30.75 -4.91 21.58
N GLU A 427 31.67 -5.00 22.53
CA GLU A 427 32.87 -5.82 22.43
C GLU A 427 32.50 -7.31 22.33
N ASN A 428 32.98 -7.99 21.29
CA ASN A 428 32.70 -9.40 20.98
C ASN A 428 31.20 -9.69 20.73
N GLN A 429 30.40 -8.69 20.33
CA GLN A 429 28.97 -8.84 20.09
C GLN A 429 28.61 -9.95 19.08
N ILE A 430 29.49 -10.22 18.09
CA ILE A 430 29.22 -11.25 17.07
C ILE A 430 29.40 -12.66 17.66
N ASP A 431 30.43 -12.89 18.46
CA ASP A 431 30.66 -14.20 19.10
C ASP A 431 29.55 -14.52 20.11
N ASP A 432 29.14 -13.52 20.91
CA ASP A 432 28.03 -13.65 21.84
C ASP A 432 26.71 -13.92 21.10
N LEU A 433 26.45 -13.19 20.02
CA LEU A 433 25.28 -13.40 19.15
C LEU A 433 25.26 -14.82 18.57
N MET A 434 26.39 -15.33 18.07
CA MET A 434 26.48 -16.69 17.53
C MET A 434 26.13 -17.74 18.58
N ASN A 435 26.61 -17.59 19.82
CA ASN A 435 26.25 -18.50 20.90
C ASN A 435 24.73 -18.46 21.19
N GLU A 436 24.12 -17.29 21.25
CA GLU A 436 22.67 -17.16 21.45
C GLU A 436 21.88 -17.77 20.28
N ILE A 437 22.35 -17.64 19.03
CA ILE A 437 21.75 -18.24 17.84
C ILE A 437 21.75 -19.75 17.96
N VAL A 438 22.89 -20.37 18.30
CA VAL A 438 23.00 -21.83 18.44
C VAL A 438 22.02 -22.36 19.48
N ILE A 439 21.94 -21.71 20.65
CA ILE A 439 21.01 -22.07 21.73
C ILE A 439 19.54 -22.04 21.24
N ARG A 440 19.18 -21.06 20.38
CA ARG A 440 17.82 -20.95 19.83
C ARG A 440 17.55 -21.96 18.72
N ALA A 441 18.52 -22.14 17.82
CA ALA A 441 18.41 -23.12 16.74
C ALA A 441 18.22 -24.55 17.24
N GLU A 442 18.90 -24.95 18.32
CA GLU A 442 18.68 -26.22 19.00
C GLU A 442 17.26 -26.44 19.53
N LYS A 443 16.54 -25.34 19.83
CA LYS A 443 15.14 -25.33 20.28
C LYS A 443 14.15 -25.15 19.13
N GLU A 444 14.62 -25.16 17.88
CA GLU A 444 13.81 -24.86 16.70
C GLU A 444 13.16 -23.46 16.72
N GLU A 445 13.73 -22.52 17.51
CA GLU A 445 13.32 -21.12 17.56
C GLU A 445 14.10 -20.29 16.53
N ARG A 446 13.57 -19.10 16.18
CA ARG A 446 14.15 -18.21 15.17
C ARG A 446 14.71 -16.95 15.78
N VAL A 447 15.70 -16.37 15.11
CA VAL A 447 16.40 -15.16 15.56
C VAL A 447 16.29 -14.06 14.51
N LEU A 448 15.97 -12.85 14.93
CA LEU A 448 16.06 -11.65 14.11
C LEU A 448 17.25 -10.81 14.57
N VAL A 449 18.04 -10.34 13.60
CA VAL A 449 19.21 -9.48 13.87
C VAL A 449 19.05 -8.18 13.11
N THR A 450 19.18 -7.03 13.80
CA THR A 450 19.13 -5.72 13.16
C THR A 450 20.50 -5.06 13.10
N THR A 451 20.89 -4.62 11.91
CA THR A 451 22.10 -3.88 11.63
C THR A 451 21.82 -2.42 11.25
N LEU A 452 22.83 -1.58 11.14
CA LEU A 452 22.69 -0.17 10.75
C LEU A 452 22.76 0.06 9.23
N THR A 453 23.45 -0.82 8.49
CA THR A 453 23.65 -0.65 7.06
C THR A 453 23.40 -1.95 6.29
N LYS A 454 23.07 -1.83 5.00
CA LYS A 454 22.90 -2.96 4.09
C LYS A 454 24.17 -3.82 4.04
N ARG A 455 25.32 -3.18 3.84
CA ARG A 455 26.61 -3.84 3.78
C ARG A 455 26.90 -4.65 5.04
N MET A 456 26.61 -4.11 6.22
CA MET A 456 26.77 -4.83 7.48
C MET A 456 25.84 -6.05 7.57
N ALA A 457 24.62 -5.97 7.02
CA ALA A 457 23.71 -7.11 6.97
C ALA A 457 24.24 -8.21 6.04
N GLU A 458 24.74 -7.86 4.88
CA GLU A 458 25.33 -8.78 3.91
C GLU A 458 26.59 -9.46 4.48
N GLU A 459 27.55 -8.68 5.00
CA GLU A 459 28.80 -9.16 5.60
C GLU A 459 28.54 -10.09 6.81
N LEU A 460 27.58 -9.72 7.68
CA LEU A 460 27.22 -10.56 8.81
C LEU A 460 26.56 -11.87 8.35
N THR A 461 25.70 -11.82 7.33
CA THR A 461 25.07 -13.04 6.79
C THR A 461 26.11 -13.99 6.21
N GLU A 462 27.07 -13.48 5.42
CA GLU A 462 28.17 -14.27 4.88
C GLU A 462 29.03 -14.88 6.00
N TYR A 463 29.33 -14.10 7.03
CA TYR A 463 30.07 -14.57 8.20
C TYR A 463 29.35 -15.70 8.92
N LEU A 464 28.06 -15.58 9.19
CA LEU A 464 27.25 -16.60 9.86
C LEU A 464 27.12 -17.88 9.02
N LEU A 465 26.96 -17.75 7.71
CA LEU A 465 26.93 -18.89 6.78
C LEU A 465 28.24 -19.66 6.74
N ASN A 466 29.39 -18.95 6.79
CA ASN A 466 30.71 -19.58 6.86
C ASN A 466 30.95 -20.35 8.17
N HIS A 467 30.07 -20.15 9.18
CA HIS A 467 30.06 -20.88 10.45
C HIS A 467 28.87 -21.86 10.56
N ASP A 468 28.35 -22.34 9.43
CA ASP A 468 27.28 -23.33 9.33
C ASP A 468 25.92 -22.90 9.96
N ILE A 469 25.68 -21.59 10.15
CA ILE A 469 24.42 -21.05 10.63
C ILE A 469 23.54 -20.71 9.43
N ARG A 470 22.34 -21.31 9.34
CA ARG A 470 21.40 -21.09 8.25
C ARG A 470 20.79 -19.67 8.34
N THR A 471 21.35 -18.75 7.59
CA THR A 471 21.03 -17.33 7.68
C THR A 471 20.56 -16.79 6.33
N ALA A 472 19.61 -15.88 6.38
CA ALA A 472 19.21 -15.04 5.24
C ALA A 472 19.29 -13.57 5.64
N TYR A 473 19.40 -12.68 4.64
CA TYR A 473 19.29 -11.25 4.89
C TYR A 473 18.14 -10.64 4.07
N ILE A 474 17.63 -9.54 4.57
CA ILE A 474 16.65 -8.73 3.84
C ILE A 474 16.99 -7.23 4.00
N HIS A 475 16.98 -6.45 2.92
CA HIS A 475 17.07 -4.99 2.91
C HIS A 475 16.17 -4.40 1.81
N SER A 476 16.19 -3.07 1.61
CA SER A 476 15.28 -2.37 0.69
C SER A 476 15.36 -2.86 -0.76
N ASP A 477 16.49 -3.42 -1.18
CA ASP A 477 16.74 -3.80 -2.57
C ASP A 477 16.25 -5.22 -2.90
N VAL A 478 15.85 -6.02 -1.89
CA VAL A 478 15.25 -7.33 -2.09
C VAL A 478 13.82 -7.16 -2.62
N ALA A 479 13.52 -7.81 -3.75
CA ALA A 479 12.20 -7.75 -4.38
C ALA A 479 11.07 -8.22 -3.44
N SER A 480 9.88 -7.67 -3.59
CA SER A 480 8.76 -7.94 -2.66
C SER A 480 8.37 -9.42 -2.60
N LEU A 481 8.43 -10.14 -3.73
CA LEU A 481 8.12 -11.58 -3.77
C LEU A 481 9.19 -12.42 -3.07
N ASP A 482 10.47 -12.10 -3.29
CA ASP A 482 11.58 -12.79 -2.63
C ASP A 482 11.56 -12.54 -1.12
N ARG A 483 11.19 -11.34 -0.69
CA ARG A 483 11.00 -10.99 0.71
C ARG A 483 9.96 -11.90 1.38
N ILE A 484 8.81 -12.09 0.74
CA ILE A 484 7.75 -12.98 1.24
C ILE A 484 8.25 -14.42 1.33
N LYS A 485 8.99 -14.88 0.32
CA LYS A 485 9.59 -16.21 0.31
C LYS A 485 10.57 -16.40 1.46
N ILE A 486 11.53 -15.48 1.65
CA ILE A 486 12.52 -15.54 2.74
C ILE A 486 11.83 -15.60 4.11
N ILE A 487 10.76 -14.82 4.31
CA ILE A 487 9.99 -14.82 5.55
C ILE A 487 9.31 -16.17 5.76
N ASN A 488 8.69 -16.74 4.74
CA ASN A 488 8.06 -18.05 4.83
C ASN A 488 9.10 -19.17 5.07
N ASP A 489 10.26 -19.07 4.46
CA ASP A 489 11.38 -20.00 4.64
C ASP A 489 11.95 -19.92 6.07
N LEU A 490 12.03 -18.73 6.66
CA LEU A 490 12.38 -18.55 8.09
C LEU A 490 11.34 -19.25 8.99
N ARG A 491 10.06 -19.03 8.74
CA ARG A 491 8.97 -19.67 9.48
C ARG A 491 8.97 -21.18 9.34
N ALA A 492 9.25 -21.68 8.14
CA ALA A 492 9.37 -23.10 7.85
C ALA A 492 10.63 -23.76 8.44
N GLY A 493 11.57 -22.96 8.97
CA GLY A 493 12.82 -23.46 9.54
C GLY A 493 13.91 -23.79 8.52
N ILE A 494 13.80 -23.29 7.31
CA ILE A 494 14.87 -23.38 6.31
C ILE A 494 16.03 -22.48 6.75
N TYR A 495 15.73 -21.31 7.34
CA TYR A 495 16.68 -20.43 8.00
C TYR A 495 16.43 -20.38 9.50
N ASP A 496 17.50 -20.22 10.30
CA ASP A 496 17.42 -20.00 11.75
C ASP A 496 17.50 -18.52 12.08
N VAL A 497 18.18 -17.75 11.23
CA VAL A 497 18.46 -16.32 11.43
C VAL A 497 18.02 -15.51 10.21
N LEU A 498 17.40 -14.36 10.49
CA LEU A 498 17.14 -13.34 9.52
C LEU A 498 17.83 -12.04 9.93
N VAL A 499 18.76 -11.57 9.10
CA VAL A 499 19.48 -10.31 9.29
C VAL A 499 18.82 -9.20 8.47
N GLY A 500 18.66 -8.01 9.03
CA GLY A 500 18.10 -6.90 8.26
C GLY A 500 18.35 -5.52 8.85
N VAL A 501 18.20 -4.48 8.01
CA VAL A 501 18.47 -3.09 8.41
C VAL A 501 17.22 -2.43 8.98
N ASN A 502 16.08 -2.50 8.29
CA ASN A 502 14.85 -1.78 8.64
C ASN A 502 13.58 -2.61 8.45
N LEU A 503 13.71 -3.89 8.24
CA LEU A 503 12.63 -4.80 7.84
C LEU A 503 11.57 -5.03 8.87
N LEU A 504 11.94 -4.79 10.10
CA LEU A 504 11.14 -5.16 11.25
C LEU A 504 10.03 -4.16 11.53
N ARG A 505 9.91 -3.11 10.70
CA ARG A 505 8.83 -2.12 10.79
C ARG A 505 7.52 -2.56 10.14
N GLU A 506 7.57 -3.44 9.14
CA GLU A 506 6.42 -3.76 8.31
C GLU A 506 5.71 -5.03 8.78
N GLY A 507 4.82 -4.93 9.76
CA GLY A 507 3.72 -5.89 10.00
C GLY A 507 4.04 -7.39 10.06
N LEU A 508 5.32 -7.78 10.18
CA LEU A 508 5.72 -9.18 10.23
C LEU A 508 5.21 -9.85 11.51
N ASP A 509 4.40 -10.86 11.33
CA ASP A 509 3.88 -11.69 12.41
C ASP A 509 4.63 -13.02 12.45
N LEU A 510 5.68 -13.08 13.27
CA LEU A 510 6.61 -14.18 13.37
C LEU A 510 6.58 -14.79 14.79
N PRO A 511 5.59 -15.63 15.11
CA PRO A 511 5.50 -16.24 16.44
C PRO A 511 6.65 -17.20 16.75
N GLU A 512 7.38 -17.66 15.74
CA GLU A 512 8.53 -18.54 15.86
C GLU A 512 9.80 -17.81 16.37
N VAL A 513 9.82 -16.46 16.33
CA VAL A 513 10.95 -15.65 16.75
C VAL A 513 10.98 -15.51 18.28
N SER A 514 12.02 -16.06 18.90
CA SER A 514 12.25 -15.96 20.35
C SER A 514 13.34 -14.95 20.72
N LEU A 515 14.23 -14.60 19.80
CA LEU A 515 15.29 -13.64 20.03
C LEU A 515 15.30 -12.53 18.99
N VAL A 516 15.40 -11.30 19.47
CA VAL A 516 15.70 -10.13 18.64
C VAL A 516 17.02 -9.53 19.14
N ALA A 517 18.03 -9.53 18.27
CA ALA A 517 19.33 -8.92 18.55
C ALA A 517 19.47 -7.59 17.81
N ILE A 518 19.83 -6.54 18.54
CA ILE A 518 20.01 -5.19 18.03
C ILE A 518 21.49 -4.82 18.17
N LEU A 519 22.22 -4.87 17.06
CA LEU A 519 23.63 -4.50 17.04
C LEU A 519 23.78 -2.97 17.05
N ASP A 520 24.83 -2.47 17.71
CA ASP A 520 25.10 -1.04 17.81
C ASP A 520 23.87 -0.23 18.23
N ALA A 521 23.21 -0.64 19.31
CA ALA A 521 21.95 -0.04 19.76
C ALA A 521 22.14 1.39 20.30
N ASP A 522 23.36 1.77 20.70
CA ASP A 522 23.74 3.10 21.18
C ASP A 522 24.06 4.12 20.06
N LYS A 523 24.09 3.69 18.81
CA LYS A 523 24.32 4.61 17.67
C LYS A 523 23.01 5.34 17.34
N GLU A 524 22.76 6.44 18.06
CA GLU A 524 21.52 7.22 17.91
C GLU A 524 21.29 7.64 16.46
N GLY A 525 20.01 7.58 16.05
CA GLY A 525 19.55 7.92 14.73
C GLY A 525 18.17 7.35 14.45
N PHE A 526 17.68 7.53 13.22
CA PHE A 526 16.36 7.09 12.82
C PHE A 526 16.08 5.59 13.09
N LEU A 527 17.09 4.71 12.89
CA LEU A 527 16.98 3.27 13.11
C LEU A 527 17.10 2.84 14.59
N ARG A 528 17.55 3.73 15.45
CA ARG A 528 17.74 3.50 16.90
C ARG A 528 17.00 4.50 17.76
N SER A 529 15.98 5.17 17.19
CA SER A 529 15.04 5.99 17.94
C SER A 529 14.19 5.11 18.89
N HIS A 530 13.68 5.69 19.96
CA HIS A 530 12.78 5.00 20.89
C HIS A 530 11.66 4.22 20.19
N ARG A 531 10.98 4.83 19.20
CA ARG A 531 9.92 4.16 18.41
C ARG A 531 10.44 2.94 17.65
N SER A 532 11.59 3.10 16.98
CA SER A 532 12.21 2.01 16.23
C SER A 532 12.63 0.84 17.11
N LEU A 533 13.25 1.13 18.25
CA LEU A 533 13.68 0.13 19.23
C LEU A 533 12.48 -0.60 19.84
N THR A 534 11.43 0.13 20.23
CA THR A 534 10.21 -0.47 20.80
C THR A 534 9.49 -1.39 19.83
N GLN A 535 9.40 -1.00 18.55
CA GLN A 535 8.80 -1.84 17.53
C GLN A 535 9.61 -3.09 17.23
N THR A 536 10.93 -2.94 17.18
CA THR A 536 11.86 -4.04 16.95
C THR A 536 11.78 -5.03 18.12
N ALA A 537 11.83 -4.55 19.35
CA ALA A 537 11.67 -5.35 20.56
C ALA A 537 10.32 -6.11 20.57
N GLY A 538 9.25 -5.44 20.15
CA GLY A 538 7.91 -6.03 20.09
C GLY A 538 7.76 -7.23 19.14
N ARG A 539 8.74 -7.49 18.25
CA ARG A 539 8.73 -8.69 17.39
C ARG A 539 8.93 -9.99 18.16
N ALA A 540 9.67 -9.96 19.28
CA ALA A 540 9.81 -11.11 20.16
C ALA A 540 8.61 -11.31 21.11
N ALA A 541 7.67 -10.36 21.19
CA ALA A 541 6.54 -10.41 22.13
C ALA A 541 5.45 -11.46 21.79
N ARG A 542 5.60 -12.20 20.70
CA ARG A 542 4.70 -13.28 20.28
C ARG A 542 5.16 -14.68 20.65
N ASN A 543 6.36 -14.77 21.19
CA ASN A 543 6.95 -16.01 21.67
C ASN A 543 6.97 -16.02 23.20
N VAL A 544 6.66 -17.15 23.81
CA VAL A 544 6.70 -17.34 25.29
C VAL A 544 8.11 -17.12 25.83
N ASN A 545 9.14 -17.50 25.03
CA ASN A 545 10.56 -17.35 25.37
C ASN A 545 11.15 -16.05 24.78
N GLY A 546 10.30 -15.05 24.49
CA GLY A 546 10.70 -13.81 23.85
C GLY A 546 11.76 -13.04 24.64
N LYS A 547 12.91 -12.75 24.02
CA LYS A 547 14.03 -12.00 24.57
C LYS A 547 14.56 -11.00 23.55
N VAL A 548 15.06 -9.86 24.05
CA VAL A 548 15.75 -8.85 23.24
C VAL A 548 17.14 -8.62 23.83
N ILE A 549 18.16 -8.63 22.98
CA ILE A 549 19.51 -8.25 23.36
C ILE A 549 19.87 -6.99 22.58
N MET A 550 20.21 -5.93 23.32
CA MET A 550 20.75 -4.68 22.78
C MET A 550 22.26 -4.65 23.04
N TYR A 551 23.04 -4.72 21.97
CA TYR A 551 24.50 -4.57 22.06
C TYR A 551 24.83 -3.08 22.05
N ALA A 552 25.39 -2.59 23.14
CA ALA A 552 25.68 -1.17 23.34
C ALA A 552 26.72 -0.97 24.45
N ASP A 553 27.61 0.01 24.27
CA ASP A 553 28.57 0.39 25.30
C ASP A 553 27.99 1.42 26.27
N ASN A 554 26.99 2.20 25.82
CA ASN A 554 26.28 3.17 26.64
C ASN A 554 24.79 3.05 26.44
N ILE A 555 24.00 3.23 27.51
CA ILE A 555 22.55 3.29 27.41
C ILE A 555 22.15 4.71 27.01
N THR A 556 21.57 4.85 25.82
CA THR A 556 21.06 6.14 25.32
C THR A 556 19.67 6.45 25.89
N GLU A 557 19.22 7.70 25.73
CA GLU A 557 17.86 8.10 26.15
C GLU A 557 16.78 7.28 25.43
N SER A 558 16.97 7.00 24.14
CA SER A 558 16.07 6.19 23.33
C SER A 558 15.99 4.74 23.82
N MET A 559 17.13 4.15 24.21
CA MET A 559 17.19 2.82 24.82
C MET A 559 16.49 2.80 26.16
N GLN A 560 16.79 3.78 27.04
CA GLN A 560 16.19 3.84 28.38
C GLN A 560 14.66 3.94 28.30
N LYS A 561 14.12 4.83 27.46
CA LYS A 561 12.67 4.93 27.24
C LYS A 561 12.06 3.62 26.74
N THR A 562 12.76 2.89 25.88
CA THR A 562 12.29 1.58 25.37
C THR A 562 12.28 0.53 26.47
N ILE A 563 13.32 0.47 27.29
CA ILE A 563 13.43 -0.47 28.42
C ILE A 563 12.32 -0.19 29.43
N ASP A 564 12.16 1.07 29.85
CA ASP A 564 11.15 1.48 30.83
C ASP A 564 9.73 1.17 30.37
N GLU A 565 9.40 1.51 29.12
CA GLU A 565 8.08 1.24 28.57
C GLU A 565 7.80 -0.27 28.39
N THR A 566 8.78 -1.04 27.94
CA THR A 566 8.66 -2.50 27.84
C THR A 566 8.46 -3.15 29.19
N MET A 567 9.18 -2.68 30.22
CA MET A 567 9.03 -3.15 31.60
C MET A 567 7.66 -2.78 32.19
N ARG A 568 7.17 -1.55 31.93
CA ARG A 568 5.82 -1.11 32.34
C ARG A 568 4.74 -2.04 31.76
N ARG A 569 4.81 -2.31 30.46
CA ARG A 569 3.87 -3.18 29.75
C ARG A 569 3.93 -4.62 30.28
N ARG A 570 5.14 -5.14 30.48
CA ARG A 570 5.37 -6.47 31.03
C ARG A 570 4.79 -6.62 32.44
N THR A 571 5.00 -5.64 33.30
CA THR A 571 4.48 -5.64 34.66
C THR A 571 2.94 -5.58 34.69
N LYS A 572 2.31 -4.75 33.85
CA LYS A 572 0.85 -4.68 33.69
C LYS A 572 0.27 -6.02 33.25
N GLN A 573 0.89 -6.67 32.25
CA GLN A 573 0.46 -7.98 31.76
C GLN A 573 0.64 -9.09 32.81
N LEU A 574 1.76 -9.12 33.55
CA LEU A 574 2.00 -10.10 34.61
C LEU A 574 0.93 -10.01 35.68
N LYS A 575 0.65 -8.79 36.17
CA LYS A 575 -0.38 -8.55 37.17
C LYS A 575 -1.76 -9.05 36.69
N TYR A 576 -2.11 -8.72 35.44
CA TYR A 576 -3.36 -9.20 34.83
C TYR A 576 -3.42 -10.73 34.74
N ASN A 577 -2.32 -11.38 34.35
CA ASN A 577 -2.25 -12.84 34.25
C ASN A 577 -2.43 -13.50 35.64
N GLU A 578 -1.82 -12.95 36.68
CA GLU A 578 -1.96 -13.44 38.05
C GLU A 578 -3.39 -13.30 38.55
N GLU A 579 -4.01 -12.12 38.38
CA GLU A 579 -5.38 -11.84 38.84
C GLU A 579 -6.42 -12.73 38.12
N HIS A 580 -6.19 -13.09 36.84
CA HIS A 580 -7.12 -13.89 36.03
C HIS A 580 -6.70 -15.33 35.85
N HIS A 581 -5.62 -15.79 36.52
CA HIS A 581 -5.08 -17.15 36.39
C HIS A 581 -4.78 -17.58 34.94
N ILE A 582 -4.22 -16.65 34.14
CA ILE A 582 -3.88 -16.89 32.74
C ILE A 582 -2.44 -17.39 32.63
N THR A 583 -2.26 -18.55 32.02
CA THR A 583 -0.92 -19.02 31.63
C THR A 583 -0.61 -18.57 30.20
N PRO A 584 0.52 -17.88 29.96
CA PRO A 584 0.91 -17.49 28.61
C PRO A 584 0.95 -18.67 27.65
N THR A 585 0.30 -18.55 26.51
CA THR A 585 0.24 -19.60 25.50
C THR A 585 0.84 -19.14 24.17
N GLN A 586 1.66 -20.01 23.59
CA GLN A 586 2.29 -19.77 22.28
C GLN A 586 1.22 -19.68 21.18
N ILE A 587 1.32 -18.66 20.33
CA ILE A 587 0.48 -18.54 19.15
C ILE A 587 1.04 -19.45 18.05
N VAL A 588 0.23 -20.39 17.58
CA VAL A 588 0.57 -21.20 16.41
C VAL A 588 -0.27 -20.72 15.23
N LYS A 589 0.37 -20.14 14.23
CA LYS A 589 -0.29 -19.74 12.97
C LYS A 589 0.09 -20.72 11.86
N ALA A 590 -0.91 -21.26 11.17
CA ALA A 590 -0.67 -21.99 9.93
C ALA A 590 0.03 -21.09 8.91
N ILE A 591 1.03 -21.64 8.22
CA ILE A 591 1.67 -20.98 7.08
C ILE A 591 0.62 -21.00 5.96
N LYS A 592 -0.18 -19.96 5.85
CA LYS A 592 -1.13 -19.82 4.74
C LYS A 592 -0.35 -19.39 3.50
N GLY A 593 -0.60 -20.08 2.38
CA GLY A 593 -0.24 -19.55 1.07
C GLY A 593 -0.89 -18.18 0.92
N THR A 594 -0.13 -17.22 0.43
CA THR A 594 -0.62 -15.88 0.07
C THR A 594 -1.86 -15.98 -0.80
N LEU A 595 -2.79 -15.03 -0.63
CA LEU A 595 -3.90 -14.81 -1.58
C LEU A 595 -3.38 -14.92 -3.02
N PRO A 596 -4.14 -15.49 -3.96
CA PRO A 596 -3.81 -15.47 -5.37
C PRO A 596 -3.97 -14.03 -5.92
N VAL A 597 -3.02 -13.18 -5.59
CA VAL A 597 -2.82 -11.89 -6.25
C VAL A 597 -1.78 -12.13 -7.33
N GLY A 598 -2.27 -12.58 -8.49
CA GLY A 598 -1.47 -12.75 -9.71
C GLY A 598 -1.01 -14.17 -9.99
N GLY A 599 -1.67 -14.84 -10.96
CA GLY A 599 -1.13 -15.93 -11.77
C GLY A 599 -1.03 -17.30 -11.08
N GLU A 600 -1.72 -18.26 -11.63
CA GLU A 600 -1.68 -19.70 -11.30
C GLU A 600 -0.31 -20.17 -10.77
N SER A 601 -0.26 -20.55 -9.53
CA SER A 601 0.85 -21.35 -9.01
C SER A 601 0.38 -22.76 -8.63
N ASN A 602 0.58 -23.68 -9.53
CA ASN A 602 0.73 -25.10 -9.26
C ASN A 602 1.98 -25.32 -8.39
N LEU A 603 2.00 -24.83 -7.15
CA LEU A 603 3.14 -24.91 -6.22
C LEU A 603 2.94 -25.92 -5.08
N THR A 604 1.81 -26.64 -5.04
CA THR A 604 1.52 -27.60 -3.95
C THR A 604 2.00 -29.02 -4.22
N ALA A 605 2.60 -29.30 -5.38
CA ALA A 605 3.03 -30.67 -5.72
C ALA A 605 4.54 -30.89 -5.83
N GLN A 606 5.39 -29.87 -5.67
CA GLN A 606 6.85 -30.03 -5.83
C GLN A 606 7.70 -29.92 -4.56
N THR A 607 7.11 -29.63 -3.41
CA THR A 607 7.87 -29.51 -2.14
C THR A 607 8.17 -30.84 -1.44
N ALA A 608 7.74 -31.97 -2.00
CA ALA A 608 7.96 -33.29 -1.39
C ALA A 608 9.24 -34.03 -1.84
N SER A 609 10.06 -33.46 -2.72
CA SER A 609 11.22 -34.19 -3.30
C SER A 609 12.54 -33.42 -3.37
N ILE A 610 12.72 -32.27 -2.71
CA ILE A 610 14.02 -31.63 -2.66
C ILE A 610 14.72 -32.07 -1.38
N GLY A 611 15.58 -33.07 -1.56
CA GLY A 611 16.49 -33.55 -0.54
C GLY A 611 17.39 -32.44 0.00
N ARG A 612 17.68 -32.55 1.29
CA ARG A 612 18.61 -31.71 2.05
C ARG A 612 19.92 -31.44 1.28
N ASN A 613 20.01 -30.29 0.65
CA ASN A 613 21.31 -29.67 0.36
C ASN A 613 21.54 -28.56 1.37
N VAL A 614 22.25 -28.91 2.41
CA VAL A 614 22.79 -27.99 3.41
C VAL A 614 23.86 -27.14 2.71
N GLY A 615 23.76 -25.82 2.80
CA GLY A 615 24.91 -24.92 2.59
C GLY A 615 25.00 -24.21 1.24
N GLN A 616 23.91 -23.63 0.73
CA GLN A 616 24.05 -22.53 -0.22
C GLN A 616 23.46 -21.27 0.37
N ALA A 617 24.33 -20.24 0.56
CA ALA A 617 23.93 -18.87 0.72
C ALA A 617 22.92 -18.52 -0.37
N TYR A 618 21.92 -17.72 -0.04
CA TYR A 618 21.15 -17.03 -1.08
C TYR A 618 22.12 -16.17 -1.87
N VAL A 619 22.60 -16.73 -2.95
CA VAL A 619 23.29 -16.00 -4.01
C VAL A 619 22.15 -15.50 -4.88
N GLU A 620 22.07 -14.18 -5.08
CA GLU A 620 21.16 -13.63 -6.10
C GLU A 620 21.26 -14.48 -7.37
N PRO A 621 20.11 -14.93 -7.95
CA PRO A 621 20.16 -15.61 -9.23
C PRO A 621 20.88 -14.68 -10.21
N ASN A 622 21.97 -15.12 -10.75
CA ASN A 622 22.78 -14.42 -11.74
C ASN A 622 22.06 -14.38 -13.12
N ASN A 623 20.77 -14.20 -13.09
CA ASN A 623 19.94 -13.80 -14.21
C ASN A 623 19.80 -12.30 -14.08
N GLY A 624 20.43 -11.55 -14.98
CA GLY A 624 20.40 -10.10 -15.11
C GLY A 624 19.01 -9.48 -15.03
N VAL A 625 18.32 -9.70 -13.92
CA VAL A 625 17.10 -9.01 -13.53
C VAL A 625 17.56 -7.76 -12.79
N LEU A 626 17.63 -6.75 -13.57
CA LEU A 626 17.74 -5.34 -13.28
C LEU A 626 17.05 -4.98 -11.97
N PHE A 627 17.81 -4.40 -11.07
CA PHE A 627 17.30 -3.73 -9.90
C PHE A 627 16.19 -2.75 -10.30
N ALA A 628 15.06 -2.82 -9.65
CA ALA A 628 13.90 -1.96 -9.89
C ALA A 628 14.18 -0.45 -9.66
N ALA A 629 15.43 -0.09 -9.40
CA ALA A 629 15.85 1.28 -9.20
C ALA A 629 16.40 1.96 -10.45
N ASP A 630 16.89 1.23 -11.48
CA ASP A 630 17.37 1.91 -12.68
C ASP A 630 17.55 1.02 -13.93
N PRO A 631 16.48 0.74 -14.67
CA PRO A 631 16.59 0.08 -15.97
C PRO A 631 17.35 0.92 -17.02
N ILE A 632 17.68 2.17 -16.70
CA ILE A 632 18.35 3.11 -17.59
C ILE A 632 19.87 2.95 -17.51
N VAL A 633 20.42 2.89 -16.30
CA VAL A 633 21.85 2.74 -16.09
C VAL A 633 22.36 1.45 -16.75
N ALA A 634 21.58 0.37 -16.67
CA ALA A 634 21.88 -0.89 -17.33
C ALA A 634 21.87 -0.81 -18.88
N LYS A 635 21.08 0.11 -19.47
CA LYS A 635 21.03 0.33 -20.93
C LYS A 635 22.02 1.39 -21.43
N MET A 636 22.67 2.15 -20.56
CA MET A 636 23.65 3.17 -20.94
C MET A 636 24.90 2.53 -21.53
N SER A 637 25.43 3.14 -22.59
CA SER A 637 26.73 2.76 -23.14
C SER A 637 27.87 3.18 -22.18
N LYS A 638 29.04 2.55 -22.32
CA LYS A 638 30.23 2.88 -21.52
C LYS A 638 30.56 4.37 -21.53
N ALA A 639 30.51 5.00 -22.70
CA ALA A 639 30.76 6.43 -22.86
C ALA A 639 29.68 7.30 -22.17
N GLN A 640 28.44 6.85 -22.12
CA GLN A 640 27.36 7.54 -21.40
C GLN A 640 27.53 7.42 -19.88
N LEU A 641 27.95 6.27 -19.38
CA LEU A 641 28.26 6.05 -17.96
C LEU A 641 29.42 6.94 -17.50
N GLU A 642 30.52 6.98 -18.26
CA GLU A 642 31.67 7.85 -17.97
C GLU A 642 31.28 9.33 -17.93
N LYS A 643 30.45 9.79 -18.88
CA LYS A 643 29.94 11.17 -18.91
C LYS A 643 29.05 11.47 -17.71
N SER A 644 28.19 10.53 -17.32
CA SER A 644 27.33 10.67 -16.14
C SER A 644 28.14 10.76 -14.85
N ILE A 645 29.13 9.90 -14.67
CA ILE A 645 30.03 9.94 -13.52
C ILE A 645 30.74 11.30 -13.43
N ALA A 646 31.25 11.82 -14.55
CA ALA A 646 31.91 13.12 -14.58
C ALA A 646 30.99 14.27 -14.18
N ASN A 647 29.76 14.29 -14.72
CA ASN A 647 28.76 15.31 -14.41
C ASN A 647 28.29 15.24 -12.94
N THR A 648 27.98 14.05 -12.45
CA THR A 648 27.55 13.85 -11.05
C THR A 648 28.67 14.21 -10.07
N THR A 649 29.95 13.98 -10.45
CA THR A 649 31.12 14.41 -9.65
C THR A 649 31.21 15.94 -9.53
N ILE A 650 30.89 16.67 -10.60
CA ILE A 650 30.86 18.14 -10.57
C ILE A 650 29.74 18.63 -9.63
N LEU A 651 28.54 18.04 -9.71
CA LEU A 651 27.42 18.37 -8.86
C LEU A 651 27.68 18.05 -7.39
N MET A 652 28.31 16.92 -7.10
CA MET A 652 28.73 16.55 -5.75
C MET A 652 29.69 17.61 -5.15
N LYS A 653 30.70 18.03 -5.93
CA LYS A 653 31.64 19.05 -5.50
C LYS A 653 30.98 20.41 -5.30
N GLN A 654 30.00 20.76 -6.14
CA GLN A 654 29.26 21.99 -5.99
C GLN A 654 28.39 21.96 -4.72
N ALA A 655 27.61 20.90 -4.50
CA ALA A 655 26.79 20.73 -3.29
C ALA A 655 27.66 20.77 -2.01
N ALA A 656 28.84 20.13 -2.03
CA ALA A 656 29.75 20.18 -0.91
C ALA A 656 30.30 21.60 -0.67
N LYS A 657 30.53 22.39 -1.72
CA LYS A 657 30.96 23.79 -1.62
C LYS A 657 29.86 24.70 -1.08
N ASP A 658 28.61 24.40 -1.42
CA ASP A 658 27.41 25.11 -0.97
C ASP A 658 26.96 24.63 0.44
N LEU A 659 27.75 23.75 1.09
CA LEU A 659 27.49 23.16 2.41
C LEU A 659 26.21 22.31 2.50
N ASP A 660 25.66 21.90 1.36
CA ASP A 660 24.56 20.92 1.29
C ASP A 660 25.12 19.49 1.34
N PHE A 661 25.46 19.05 2.55
CA PHE A 661 26.08 17.75 2.77
C PHE A 661 25.13 16.58 2.48
N LEU A 662 23.79 16.79 2.58
CA LEU A 662 22.82 15.77 2.26
C LEU A 662 22.79 15.47 0.76
N GLN A 663 22.76 16.53 -0.06
CA GLN A 663 22.76 16.43 -1.51
C GLN A 663 24.14 15.94 -2.03
N ALA A 664 25.23 16.38 -1.40
CA ALA A 664 26.57 15.88 -1.70
C ALA A 664 26.71 14.37 -1.44
N ALA A 665 26.12 13.86 -0.35
CA ALA A 665 26.09 12.43 -0.04
C ALA A 665 25.28 11.64 -1.07
N GLN A 666 24.11 12.13 -1.51
CA GLN A 666 23.31 11.51 -2.55
C GLN A 666 24.07 11.40 -3.88
N TYR A 667 24.75 12.46 -4.30
CA TYR A 667 25.57 12.44 -5.52
C TYR A 667 26.76 11.48 -5.40
N ARG A 668 27.37 11.38 -4.23
CA ARG A 668 28.46 10.41 -3.99
C ARG A 668 27.97 8.97 -4.14
N ASP A 669 26.83 8.65 -3.55
CA ASP A 669 26.23 7.30 -3.61
C ASP A 669 25.84 6.94 -5.05
N GLU A 670 25.36 7.92 -5.82
CA GLU A 670 25.08 7.77 -7.25
C GLU A 670 26.36 7.52 -8.08
N ILE A 671 27.44 8.22 -7.79
CA ILE A 671 28.75 7.99 -8.45
C ILE A 671 29.23 6.56 -8.21
N ILE A 672 29.16 6.07 -6.99
CA ILE A 672 29.56 4.69 -6.64
C ILE A 672 28.74 3.67 -7.43
N ARG A 673 27.43 3.90 -7.57
CA ARG A 673 26.53 3.04 -8.33
C ARG A 673 26.88 3.02 -9.82
N LEU A 674 27.05 4.20 -10.44
CA LEU A 674 27.44 4.31 -11.85
C LEU A 674 28.81 3.69 -12.14
N GLN A 675 29.76 3.76 -11.19
CA GLN A 675 31.07 3.13 -11.31
C GLN A 675 30.98 1.60 -11.30
N LYS A 676 30.16 1.01 -10.43
CA LYS A 676 29.91 -0.44 -10.42
C LYS A 676 29.31 -0.94 -11.75
N GLU A 677 28.39 -0.20 -12.33
CA GLU A 677 27.81 -0.53 -13.64
C GLU A 677 28.83 -0.37 -14.79
N LEU A 678 29.75 0.59 -14.67
CA LEU A 678 30.80 0.78 -15.63
C LEU A 678 31.85 -0.38 -15.58
N GLU A 679 32.14 -0.89 -14.39
CA GLU A 679 33.04 -2.05 -14.18
C GLU A 679 32.41 -3.36 -14.68
N GLY A 680 31.08 -3.46 -14.65
CA GLY A 680 30.33 -4.63 -15.15
C GLY A 680 30.17 -4.69 -16.67
N LYS A 681 30.55 -3.62 -17.39
CA LYS A 681 30.54 -3.51 -18.87
C LYS A 681 31.91 -3.41 -19.49
#